data_c55b42bb53a5dbca9a0f4ab4f2be48b2
#
_entry.id   c55b42bb53a5dbca9a0f4ab4f2be48b2
#
_cell.length_a   1.000
_cell.length_b   1.000
_cell.length_c   1.000
_cell.angle_alpha   90.00
_cell.angle_beta   90.00
_cell.angle_gamma   90.00
#
_symmetry.space_group_name_H-M   'P 1'
#
loop_
_entity.id
_entity.type
_entity.pdbx_description
1 polymer ?
#
loop_
_entity_poly.entity_id
_entity_poly.type
_entity_poly.pdbx_seq_one_letter_code
_entity_poly.pdbx_strand_id
1 'polypeptide(L)'
;MEGPEIQFAEAVIDNGRFGTRTVRFETGRLARQAAGSVAAYLDGETMLLSATTAGKHPKDQFDFFPLTVDVEERMYAAGRIPGSFFRREGRPSTEAILACRLIDRPLRPLFVKGLRNEVQVVVTVLAIHPDDAYDVLAINAASLSTQISGLPFSGPVAGVRVALIDGQWVAFPKYSDKERAVFEMVVAGRVVGDDVAIAMIEAEATDDAWKLIKEDGVQAPTEEVVAQGIEASKPFLKALCEAQAALAAQSAKEVQEFPLFPDYQPDAYAAVEAAVSGPTAEALTIADKQDRENRLDELKAQVVSDLAGQFEGREKELSAAFRSLQKQLVRKRVLTDGVRIDGRGLADIRTLSAEVEVIPRVHGSALFERGETQILGVTTLNMLRMEQQIDSLGPVTRKRYMHNYNFPPFSTGETGRVGSPKRREIGHGALAERALVPVLPSREEFPYAIRQVSEALGSNGSTSMGSVCASTLSMLNAGVPLKAPVAGIAMGLISDTVNGETRYAALTDILGAEDAFGDMDFKVAGTREFVTAIQLDTKLDGIPASVLAGALTQARDARLTILDVINEAIDVPDEMSPNAPRVITVKVPVDKIGEVIGPKGKMINQIQEETGADISIEDDGTVYIGATDGPSAEAARAAINAIANPHVPEVGERFVGTVVKTTSFGAFISLSPGKDGLLHISQIRKLVGGKRVENVDDVLSVGQKVQVEIGEIDPRGKLSLVAVTDEDEAKSEAAPAASEVAEGAEA
;
A
#
# COMPACT_ATOMS: atom_id res chain seq x y z
N MET A 1 24.80 -0.11 -45.97
CA MET A 1 24.36 -1.17 -45.03
C MET A 1 22.86 -0.97 -44.87
N GLU A 2 22.07 -1.93 -45.30
CA GLU A 2 20.64 -1.92 -45.03
C GLU A 2 20.47 -2.04 -43.47
N GLY A 3 19.59 -1.20 -42.91
CA GLY A 3 19.28 -1.25 -41.48
C GLY A 3 18.62 -2.58 -41.10
N PRO A 4 18.51 -2.90 -39.80
CA PRO A 4 17.80 -4.10 -39.39
C PRO A 4 16.34 -4.03 -39.87
N GLU A 5 15.84 -5.16 -40.37
CA GLU A 5 14.43 -5.29 -40.71
C GLU A 5 13.60 -5.20 -39.43
N ILE A 6 12.76 -4.17 -39.36
CA ILE A 6 11.91 -3.90 -38.19
C ILE A 6 10.49 -4.31 -38.54
N GLN A 7 9.92 -5.18 -37.69
CA GLN A 7 8.53 -5.59 -37.77
C GLN A 7 7.75 -5.00 -36.61
N PHE A 8 6.52 -4.61 -36.85
CA PHE A 8 5.70 -3.99 -35.82
C PHE A 8 4.21 -4.32 -35.99
N ALA A 9 3.47 -4.17 -34.88
CA ALA A 9 2.02 -4.17 -34.83
C ALA A 9 1.54 -3.15 -33.82
N GLU A 10 0.32 -2.68 -33.97
CA GLU A 10 -0.29 -1.67 -33.13
C GLU A 10 -1.67 -2.12 -32.64
N ALA A 11 -2.02 -1.74 -31.41
CA ALA A 11 -3.36 -1.80 -30.89
C ALA A 11 -3.83 -0.39 -30.58
N VAL A 12 -4.99 -0.02 -31.08
CA VAL A 12 -5.65 1.25 -30.76
C VAL A 12 -6.67 0.97 -29.65
N ILE A 13 -6.48 1.63 -28.53
CA ILE A 13 -7.34 1.54 -27.36
C ILE A 13 -8.29 2.74 -27.38
N ASP A 14 -9.55 2.49 -27.67
CA ASP A 14 -10.58 3.52 -27.77
C ASP A 14 -11.31 3.68 -26.43
N ASN A 15 -11.10 4.81 -25.78
CA ASN A 15 -11.76 5.20 -24.53
C ASN A 15 -12.96 6.15 -24.76
N GLY A 16 -13.50 6.22 -25.99
CA GLY A 16 -14.63 7.09 -26.32
C GLY A 16 -14.33 8.56 -26.00
N ARG A 17 -15.09 9.17 -25.10
CA ARG A 17 -14.92 10.58 -24.71
C ARG A 17 -13.57 10.92 -24.06
N PHE A 18 -12.86 9.92 -23.55
CA PHE A 18 -11.51 10.10 -22.97
C PHE A 18 -10.38 9.96 -24.02
N GLY A 19 -10.73 9.83 -25.29
CA GLY A 19 -9.77 9.74 -26.37
C GLY A 19 -9.23 8.33 -26.60
N THR A 20 -8.17 8.24 -27.35
CA THR A 20 -7.52 6.98 -27.71
C THR A 20 -6.11 6.90 -27.17
N ARG A 21 -5.65 5.68 -26.90
CA ARG A 21 -4.26 5.35 -26.59
C ARG A 21 -3.75 4.35 -27.61
N THR A 22 -2.51 4.47 -28.04
CA THR A 22 -1.91 3.55 -29.01
C THR A 22 -0.79 2.77 -28.36
N VAL A 23 -0.91 1.44 -28.39
CA VAL A 23 0.15 0.52 -27.98
C VAL A 23 0.82 -0.04 -29.24
N ARG A 24 2.12 0.18 -29.40
CA ARG A 24 2.91 -0.32 -30.52
C ARG A 24 3.94 -1.33 -29.99
N PHE A 25 4.02 -2.46 -30.66
CA PHE A 25 5.03 -3.50 -30.45
C PHE A 25 5.98 -3.53 -31.65
N GLU A 26 7.27 -3.64 -31.38
CA GLU A 26 8.33 -3.64 -32.38
C GLU A 26 9.37 -4.71 -32.07
N THR A 27 9.86 -5.43 -33.07
CA THR A 27 10.96 -6.39 -32.92
C THR A 27 11.97 -6.27 -34.05
N GLY A 28 13.15 -6.86 -33.90
CA GLY A 28 14.19 -6.92 -34.94
C GLY A 28 15.35 -5.94 -34.75
N ARG A 29 15.20 -4.92 -33.91
CA ARG A 29 16.22 -3.87 -33.74
C ARG A 29 17.08 -4.03 -32.50
N LEU A 30 16.46 -4.24 -31.33
CA LEU A 30 17.09 -4.27 -30.02
C LEU A 30 17.22 -5.70 -29.49
N ALA A 31 18.22 -5.96 -28.65
CA ALA A 31 18.46 -7.22 -27.94
C ALA A 31 18.40 -8.46 -28.86
N ARG A 32 19.01 -8.41 -30.03
CA ARG A 32 18.93 -9.45 -31.07
C ARG A 32 19.58 -10.80 -30.71
N GLN A 33 20.33 -10.87 -29.61
CA GLN A 33 20.89 -12.15 -29.12
C GLN A 33 19.95 -12.87 -28.13
N ALA A 34 18.92 -12.21 -27.64
CA ALA A 34 17.89 -12.86 -26.85
C ALA A 34 17.11 -13.87 -27.71
N ALA A 35 16.49 -14.87 -27.06
CA ALA A 35 15.62 -15.78 -27.76
C ALA A 35 14.43 -15.06 -28.39
N GLY A 36 13.83 -14.11 -27.66
CA GLY A 36 12.85 -13.17 -28.17
C GLY A 36 13.04 -11.80 -27.54
N SER A 37 12.82 -10.73 -28.31
CA SER A 37 12.91 -9.35 -27.81
C SER A 37 11.85 -8.46 -28.46
N VAL A 38 11.25 -7.59 -27.66
CA VAL A 38 10.19 -6.68 -28.07
C VAL A 38 10.40 -5.33 -27.43
N ALA A 39 10.35 -4.26 -28.21
CA ALA A 39 10.16 -2.92 -27.75
C ALA A 39 8.66 -2.58 -27.77
N ALA A 40 8.10 -2.17 -26.63
CA ALA A 40 6.71 -1.77 -26.52
C ALA A 40 6.61 -0.28 -26.23
N TYR A 41 5.70 0.39 -26.89
CA TYR A 41 5.49 1.84 -26.79
C TYR A 41 4.05 2.14 -26.40
N LEU A 42 3.86 3.15 -25.58
CA LEU A 42 2.56 3.77 -25.32
C LEU A 42 2.60 5.21 -25.82
N ASP A 43 1.74 5.49 -26.81
CA ASP A 43 1.64 6.80 -27.50
C ASP A 43 2.99 7.33 -28.07
N GLY A 44 3.96 6.45 -28.26
CA GLY A 44 5.30 6.81 -28.77
C GLY A 44 6.23 7.51 -27.75
N GLU A 45 5.78 7.75 -26.53
CA GLU A 45 6.53 8.48 -25.50
C GLU A 45 7.03 7.59 -24.37
N THR A 46 6.26 6.61 -23.95
CA THR A 46 6.70 5.58 -22.99
C THR A 46 7.22 4.37 -23.75
N MET A 47 8.39 3.87 -23.40
CA MET A 47 9.05 2.76 -24.09
C MET A 47 9.64 1.75 -23.12
N LEU A 48 9.34 0.48 -23.34
CA LEU A 48 9.93 -0.66 -22.66
C LEU A 48 10.67 -1.57 -23.63
N LEU A 49 11.70 -2.25 -23.14
CA LEU A 49 12.33 -3.38 -23.83
C LEU A 49 12.13 -4.63 -23.00
N SER A 50 11.49 -5.65 -23.55
CA SER A 50 11.41 -6.98 -22.96
C SER A 50 12.27 -7.97 -23.73
N ALA A 51 13.13 -8.70 -23.02
CA ALA A 51 13.97 -9.73 -23.58
C ALA A 51 13.75 -11.04 -22.84
N THR A 52 13.43 -12.10 -23.58
CA THR A 52 13.22 -13.45 -23.07
C THR A 52 14.37 -14.35 -23.51
N THR A 53 14.93 -15.09 -22.56
CA THR A 53 16.06 -16.01 -22.81
C THR A 53 15.81 -17.31 -22.04
N ALA A 54 16.22 -18.43 -22.64
CA ALA A 54 16.15 -19.76 -21.99
C ALA A 54 17.53 -20.36 -21.82
N GLY A 55 17.72 -21.05 -20.70
CA GLY A 55 18.91 -21.85 -20.43
C GLY A 55 18.99 -23.05 -21.38
N LYS A 56 20.19 -23.43 -21.79
CA LYS A 56 20.41 -24.53 -22.75
C LYS A 56 20.12 -25.93 -22.19
N HIS A 57 20.25 -26.09 -20.88
CA HIS A 57 20.10 -27.36 -20.18
C HIS A 57 19.00 -27.28 -19.13
N PRO A 58 18.20 -28.35 -18.96
CA PRO A 58 17.22 -28.40 -17.91
C PRO A 58 17.86 -28.46 -16.53
N LYS A 59 17.21 -27.85 -15.56
CA LYS A 59 17.53 -27.95 -14.12
C LYS A 59 16.61 -28.97 -13.48
N ASP A 60 16.82 -30.24 -13.80
CA ASP A 60 15.97 -31.38 -13.41
C ASP A 60 15.95 -31.66 -11.90
N GLN A 61 16.92 -31.05 -11.14
CA GLN A 61 16.91 -31.08 -9.69
C GLN A 61 15.72 -30.29 -9.07
N PHE A 62 15.08 -29.41 -9.84
CA PHE A 62 13.91 -28.69 -9.39
C PHE A 62 12.63 -29.46 -9.67
N ASP A 63 11.67 -29.37 -8.76
CA ASP A 63 10.31 -29.90 -8.89
C ASP A 63 9.31 -28.86 -9.41
N PHE A 64 9.81 -27.69 -9.83
CA PHE A 64 9.01 -26.57 -10.35
C PHE A 64 9.63 -25.95 -11.60
N PHE A 65 8.85 -25.18 -12.33
CA PHE A 65 9.33 -24.44 -13.49
C PHE A 65 10.17 -23.22 -13.06
N PRO A 66 11.47 -23.15 -13.44
CA PRO A 66 12.37 -22.09 -13.03
C PRO A 66 12.23 -20.84 -13.92
N LEU A 67 11.13 -20.11 -13.80
CA LEU A 67 10.90 -18.82 -14.44
C LEU A 67 11.33 -17.69 -13.51
N THR A 68 12.13 -16.77 -14.03
CA THR A 68 12.50 -15.52 -13.37
C THR A 68 12.05 -14.35 -14.21
N VAL A 69 11.30 -13.43 -13.61
CA VAL A 69 10.90 -12.16 -14.21
C VAL A 69 11.56 -11.03 -13.44
N ASP A 70 12.30 -10.18 -14.14
CA ASP A 70 12.94 -9.00 -13.59
C ASP A 70 12.50 -7.75 -14.32
N VAL A 71 12.29 -6.68 -13.58
CA VAL A 71 11.97 -5.34 -14.10
C VAL A 71 13.06 -4.38 -13.65
N GLU A 72 13.67 -3.73 -14.62
CA GLU A 72 14.75 -2.77 -14.43
C GLU A 72 14.25 -1.35 -14.70
N GLU A 73 14.04 -0.59 -13.64
CA GLU A 73 13.74 0.83 -13.71
C GLU A 73 15.04 1.61 -13.93
N ARG A 74 15.16 2.29 -15.07
CA ARG A 74 16.29 3.17 -15.35
C ARG A 74 15.90 4.61 -15.12
N MET A 75 16.58 5.31 -14.24
CA MET A 75 16.27 6.70 -13.91
C MET A 75 16.41 7.65 -15.10
N TYR A 76 17.27 7.34 -16.07
CA TYR A 76 17.36 8.09 -17.31
C TYR A 76 16.05 8.08 -18.13
N ALA A 77 15.18 7.06 -17.94
CA ALA A 77 13.86 7.02 -18.57
C ALA A 77 13.00 8.25 -18.23
N ALA A 78 13.18 8.79 -17.05
CA ALA A 78 12.55 10.03 -16.57
C ALA A 78 13.49 11.24 -16.59
N GLY A 79 14.64 11.15 -17.27
CA GLY A 79 15.64 12.21 -17.30
C GLY A 79 16.32 12.50 -15.97
N ARG A 80 16.36 11.51 -15.07
CA ARG A 80 16.91 11.67 -13.70
C ARG A 80 18.21 10.90 -13.50
N ILE A 81 19.05 11.43 -12.60
CA ILE A 81 20.20 10.73 -12.03
C ILE A 81 19.73 10.12 -10.70
N PRO A 82 20.06 8.83 -10.41
CA PRO A 82 19.65 8.19 -9.16
C PRO A 82 20.06 8.98 -7.91
N GLY A 83 19.16 9.07 -6.94
CA GLY A 83 19.34 9.85 -5.72
C GLY A 83 20.31 9.23 -4.70
N SER A 84 20.69 7.95 -4.86
CA SER A 84 21.62 7.27 -3.96
C SER A 84 23.03 7.86 -4.00
N PHE A 85 23.82 7.61 -2.96
CA PHE A 85 25.21 8.09 -2.88
C PHE A 85 26.06 7.72 -4.12
N PHE A 86 25.87 6.51 -4.65
CA PHE A 86 26.63 6.03 -5.81
C PHE A 86 26.10 6.54 -7.17
N ARG A 87 25.00 7.28 -7.18
CA ARG A 87 24.36 7.78 -8.41
C ARG A 87 24.13 6.68 -9.45
N ARG A 88 23.77 5.50 -8.97
CA ARG A 88 23.47 4.32 -9.77
C ARG A 88 22.28 3.57 -9.18
N GLU A 89 21.46 2.99 -10.03
CA GLU A 89 20.40 2.08 -9.64
C GLU A 89 21.01 0.89 -8.89
N GLY A 90 20.41 0.55 -7.76
CA GLY A 90 20.84 -0.55 -6.89
C GLY A 90 19.80 -1.67 -6.85
N ARG A 91 19.22 -1.89 -5.67
CA ARG A 91 18.14 -2.86 -5.51
C ARG A 91 16.87 -2.39 -6.24
N PRO A 92 16.09 -3.33 -6.81
CA PRO A 92 14.79 -2.97 -7.41
C PRO A 92 13.90 -2.24 -6.41
N SER A 93 13.14 -1.25 -6.91
CA SER A 93 12.10 -0.58 -6.13
C SER A 93 10.97 -1.56 -5.77
N THR A 94 10.15 -1.21 -4.79
CA THR A 94 8.93 -1.97 -4.48
C THR A 94 8.02 -2.05 -5.69
N GLU A 95 7.86 -0.97 -6.44
CA GLU A 95 7.06 -0.91 -7.66
C GLU A 95 7.58 -1.87 -8.73
N ALA A 96 8.90 -1.94 -8.93
CA ALA A 96 9.51 -2.89 -9.87
C ALA A 96 9.26 -4.35 -9.44
N ILE A 97 9.33 -4.66 -8.14
CA ILE A 97 9.03 -5.99 -7.61
C ILE A 97 7.55 -6.33 -7.80
N LEU A 98 6.65 -5.40 -7.58
CA LEU A 98 5.21 -5.59 -7.81
C LEU A 98 4.92 -5.79 -9.31
N ALA A 99 5.58 -5.04 -10.19
CA ALA A 99 5.48 -5.22 -11.64
C ALA A 99 5.99 -6.63 -12.06
N CYS A 100 7.09 -7.12 -11.48
CA CYS A 100 7.53 -8.51 -11.70
C CYS A 100 6.42 -9.52 -11.39
N ARG A 101 5.69 -9.33 -10.30
CA ARG A 101 4.59 -10.20 -9.89
C ARG A 101 3.38 -10.10 -10.82
N LEU A 102 3.06 -8.90 -11.30
CA LEU A 102 2.00 -8.69 -12.31
C LEU A 102 2.31 -9.39 -13.62
N ILE A 103 3.58 -9.51 -14.00
CA ILE A 103 4.03 -10.20 -15.21
C ILE A 103 4.06 -11.71 -14.99
N ASP A 104 4.69 -12.17 -13.91
CA ASP A 104 4.89 -13.61 -13.63
C ASP A 104 3.57 -14.38 -13.53
N ARG A 105 2.60 -13.83 -12.83
CA ARG A 105 1.33 -14.51 -12.53
C ARG A 105 0.54 -14.94 -13.76
N PRO A 106 0.27 -14.08 -14.77
CA PRO A 106 -0.42 -14.50 -15.97
C PRO A 106 0.47 -15.23 -16.98
N LEU A 107 1.79 -15.06 -16.90
CA LEU A 107 2.74 -15.64 -17.86
C LEU A 107 3.08 -17.10 -17.54
N ARG A 108 3.36 -17.40 -16.28
CA ARG A 108 3.83 -18.71 -15.80
C ARG A 108 2.92 -19.88 -16.18
N PRO A 109 1.58 -19.80 -16.02
CA PRO A 109 0.68 -20.92 -16.36
C PRO A 109 0.63 -21.28 -17.84
N LEU A 110 1.10 -20.39 -18.72
CA LEU A 110 1.04 -20.59 -20.17
C LEU A 110 2.22 -21.36 -20.74
N PHE A 111 3.24 -21.62 -19.94
CA PHE A 111 4.32 -22.53 -20.33
C PHE A 111 3.90 -23.99 -20.22
N VAL A 112 4.45 -24.83 -21.08
CA VAL A 112 4.17 -26.27 -21.06
C VAL A 112 4.56 -26.88 -19.71
N LYS A 113 3.70 -27.74 -19.18
CA LYS A 113 3.96 -28.46 -17.93
C LYS A 113 5.18 -29.36 -18.05
N GLY A 114 6.00 -29.39 -17.00
CA GLY A 114 7.20 -30.23 -16.98
C GLY A 114 8.45 -29.55 -17.54
N LEU A 115 8.38 -28.35 -18.07
CA LEU A 115 9.54 -27.58 -18.49
C LEU A 115 10.44 -27.29 -17.29
N ARG A 116 11.73 -27.62 -17.41
CA ARG A 116 12.75 -27.41 -16.35
C ARG A 116 13.93 -26.57 -16.83
N ASN A 117 13.97 -26.18 -18.09
CA ASN A 117 14.91 -25.17 -18.55
C ASN A 117 14.60 -23.84 -17.87
N GLU A 118 15.63 -23.19 -17.35
CA GLU A 118 15.48 -21.87 -16.78
C GLU A 118 15.04 -20.89 -17.88
N VAL A 119 14.03 -20.10 -17.61
CA VAL A 119 13.56 -19.01 -18.47
C VAL A 119 13.66 -17.72 -17.70
N GLN A 120 14.28 -16.72 -18.32
CA GLN A 120 14.38 -15.38 -17.76
C GLN A 120 13.74 -14.37 -18.71
N VAL A 121 12.87 -13.53 -18.16
CA VAL A 121 12.28 -12.38 -18.82
C VAL A 121 12.75 -11.13 -18.11
N VAL A 122 13.46 -10.26 -18.83
CA VAL A 122 13.95 -8.98 -18.31
C VAL A 122 13.24 -7.86 -19.05
N VAL A 123 12.52 -7.04 -18.30
CA VAL A 123 11.86 -5.83 -18.84
C VAL A 123 12.64 -4.62 -18.34
N THR A 124 13.10 -3.79 -19.29
CA THR A 124 13.83 -2.56 -18.98
C THR A 124 12.99 -1.36 -19.40
N VAL A 125 12.75 -0.43 -18.48
CA VAL A 125 12.06 0.82 -18.77
C VAL A 125 13.07 1.80 -19.36
N LEU A 126 12.90 2.15 -20.63
CA LEU A 126 13.84 2.98 -21.40
C LEU A 126 13.40 4.44 -21.50
N ALA A 127 12.11 4.68 -21.55
CA ALA A 127 11.52 6.02 -21.53
C ALA A 127 10.15 5.96 -20.83
N ILE A 128 9.79 6.99 -20.10
CA ILE A 128 8.49 7.09 -19.45
C ILE A 128 7.96 8.51 -19.52
N HIS A 129 6.73 8.64 -20.02
CA HIS A 129 5.99 9.88 -19.89
C HIS A 129 5.59 10.08 -18.42
N PRO A 130 5.76 11.29 -17.83
CA PRO A 130 5.51 11.52 -16.40
C PRO A 130 4.11 11.14 -15.92
N ASP A 131 3.14 11.13 -16.82
CA ASP A 131 1.74 10.85 -16.54
C ASP A 131 1.32 9.38 -16.83
N ASP A 132 2.28 8.52 -17.19
CA ASP A 132 2.03 7.12 -17.53
C ASP A 132 2.56 6.15 -16.47
N ALA A 133 1.81 5.07 -16.25
CA ALA A 133 2.31 3.86 -15.59
C ALA A 133 2.83 2.85 -16.63
N TYR A 134 3.91 2.15 -16.33
CA TYR A 134 4.52 1.20 -17.27
C TYR A 134 4.15 -0.26 -17.05
N ASP A 135 3.62 -0.63 -15.89
CA ASP A 135 3.50 -2.01 -15.42
C ASP A 135 2.63 -2.91 -16.30
N VAL A 136 1.49 -2.42 -16.77
CA VAL A 136 0.61 -3.19 -17.68
C VAL A 136 1.17 -3.27 -19.09
N LEU A 137 1.85 -2.24 -19.57
CA LEU A 137 2.60 -2.31 -20.83
C LEU A 137 3.67 -3.40 -20.76
N ALA A 138 4.31 -3.55 -19.60
CA ALA A 138 5.31 -4.58 -19.36
C ALA A 138 4.75 -6.02 -19.44
N ILE A 139 3.51 -6.24 -19.01
CA ILE A 139 2.82 -7.55 -19.17
C ILE A 139 2.74 -7.91 -20.64
N ASN A 140 2.31 -6.98 -21.49
CA ASN A 140 2.17 -7.19 -22.94
C ASN A 140 3.53 -7.40 -23.60
N ALA A 141 4.53 -6.62 -23.26
CA ALA A 141 5.88 -6.74 -23.81
C ALA A 141 6.50 -8.11 -23.45
N ALA A 142 6.37 -8.55 -22.19
CA ALA A 142 6.86 -9.84 -21.72
C ALA A 142 6.16 -11.02 -22.39
N SER A 143 4.84 -10.94 -22.56
CA SER A 143 4.06 -11.94 -23.30
C SER A 143 4.57 -12.09 -24.72
N LEU A 144 4.71 -10.98 -25.45
CA LEU A 144 5.11 -11.02 -26.85
C LEU A 144 6.57 -11.43 -27.04
N SER A 145 7.50 -10.95 -26.23
CA SER A 145 8.90 -11.39 -26.29
C SER A 145 9.05 -12.90 -26.04
N THR A 146 8.19 -13.46 -25.20
CA THR A 146 8.12 -14.90 -24.94
C THR A 146 7.45 -15.64 -26.11
N GLN A 147 6.36 -15.08 -26.65
CA GLN A 147 5.63 -15.69 -27.78
C GLN A 147 6.52 -15.86 -29.02
N ILE A 148 7.41 -14.91 -29.29
CA ILE A 148 8.29 -14.96 -30.48
C ILE A 148 9.61 -15.69 -30.24
N SER A 149 9.89 -16.13 -29.02
CA SER A 149 11.18 -16.69 -28.61
C SER A 149 11.45 -18.12 -29.10
N GLY A 150 10.43 -18.84 -29.55
CA GLY A 150 10.51 -20.27 -29.86
C GLY A 150 10.35 -21.19 -28.63
N LEU A 151 10.02 -20.64 -27.47
CA LEU A 151 9.67 -21.41 -26.27
C LEU A 151 8.26 -22.00 -26.38
N PRO A 152 8.00 -23.16 -25.70
CA PRO A 152 6.67 -23.75 -25.64
C PRO A 152 5.74 -22.96 -24.71
N PHE A 153 5.12 -21.93 -25.27
CA PHE A 153 4.32 -20.94 -24.59
C PHE A 153 2.96 -20.76 -25.28
N SER A 154 1.88 -20.91 -24.56
CA SER A 154 0.50 -20.90 -25.09
C SER A 154 -0.15 -19.51 -25.10
N GLY A 155 0.64 -18.45 -25.18
CA GLY A 155 0.14 -17.09 -25.29
C GLY A 155 -0.48 -16.76 -26.68
N PRO A 156 -0.81 -15.50 -26.93
CA PRO A 156 -0.47 -14.35 -26.10
C PRO A 156 -1.37 -14.18 -24.86
N VAL A 157 -0.86 -13.48 -23.87
CA VAL A 157 -1.64 -12.92 -22.78
C VAL A 157 -1.47 -11.41 -22.78
N ALA A 158 -2.55 -10.66 -22.58
CA ALA A 158 -2.54 -9.22 -22.48
C ALA A 158 -2.81 -8.74 -21.07
N GLY A 159 -2.36 -7.55 -20.76
CA GLY A 159 -2.65 -6.83 -19.53
C GLY A 159 -3.14 -5.42 -19.81
N VAL A 160 -4.14 -4.97 -19.07
CA VAL A 160 -4.67 -3.61 -19.13
C VAL A 160 -4.98 -3.10 -17.72
N ARG A 161 -4.74 -1.81 -17.48
CA ARG A 161 -5.31 -1.12 -16.34
C ARG A 161 -6.55 -0.38 -16.78
N VAL A 162 -7.66 -0.56 -16.07
CA VAL A 162 -8.88 0.21 -16.26
C VAL A 162 -9.21 0.94 -14.98
N ALA A 163 -9.63 2.20 -15.10
CA ALA A 163 -10.05 3.03 -13.98
C ALA A 163 -11.48 3.50 -14.18
N LEU A 164 -12.28 3.49 -13.11
CA LEU A 164 -13.65 3.98 -13.13
C LEU A 164 -13.66 5.49 -12.91
N ILE A 165 -13.85 6.25 -13.98
CA ILE A 165 -13.80 7.71 -14.02
C ILE A 165 -15.12 8.23 -14.58
N ASP A 166 -15.83 9.06 -13.81
CA ASP A 166 -17.11 9.65 -14.22
C ASP A 166 -18.11 8.61 -14.80
N GLY A 167 -18.16 7.44 -14.16
CA GLY A 167 -19.05 6.35 -14.56
C GLY A 167 -18.60 5.52 -15.77
N GLN A 168 -17.41 5.75 -16.32
CA GLN A 168 -16.84 5.00 -17.44
C GLN A 168 -15.53 4.30 -17.05
N TRP A 169 -15.34 3.06 -17.51
CA TRP A 169 -14.08 2.34 -17.41
C TRP A 169 -13.12 2.80 -18.50
N VAL A 170 -12.02 3.44 -18.09
CA VAL A 170 -11.00 4.03 -18.97
C VAL A 170 -9.74 3.15 -18.92
N ALA A 171 -9.31 2.68 -20.11
CA ALA A 171 -8.11 1.86 -20.24
C ALA A 171 -6.83 2.71 -20.37
N PHE A 172 -5.74 2.24 -19.78
CA PHE A 172 -4.47 2.98 -19.70
C PHE A 172 -4.66 4.41 -19.16
N PRO A 173 -5.30 4.57 -17.99
CA PRO A 173 -5.54 5.90 -17.42
C PRO A 173 -4.23 6.58 -17.12
N LYS A 174 -4.20 7.91 -17.29
CA LYS A 174 -3.08 8.74 -16.87
C LYS A 174 -3.12 8.99 -15.37
N TYR A 175 -1.99 9.28 -14.75
CA TYR A 175 -1.96 9.65 -13.32
C TYR A 175 -2.85 10.87 -13.03
N SER A 176 -2.87 11.85 -13.93
CA SER A 176 -3.75 13.02 -13.83
C SER A 176 -5.25 12.71 -13.88
N ASP A 177 -5.64 11.60 -14.50
CA ASP A 177 -7.04 11.15 -14.53
C ASP A 177 -7.45 10.42 -13.25
N LYS A 178 -6.48 9.87 -12.51
CA LYS A 178 -6.74 9.07 -11.30
C LYS A 178 -7.36 9.85 -10.15
N GLU A 179 -7.15 11.14 -10.07
CA GLU A 179 -7.79 12.01 -9.06
C GLU A 179 -9.32 11.95 -9.10
N ARG A 180 -9.89 11.65 -10.28
CA ARG A 180 -11.34 11.48 -10.48
C ARG A 180 -11.78 10.03 -10.48
N ALA A 181 -10.85 9.08 -10.40
CA ALA A 181 -11.15 7.67 -10.39
C ALA A 181 -11.51 7.20 -8.98
N VAL A 182 -12.59 6.46 -8.85
CA VAL A 182 -13.01 5.86 -7.57
C VAL A 182 -12.39 4.48 -7.35
N PHE A 183 -12.05 3.80 -8.44
CA PHE A 183 -11.52 2.44 -8.42
C PHE A 183 -10.65 2.19 -9.64
N GLU A 184 -9.60 1.41 -9.48
CA GLU A 184 -8.77 0.97 -10.60
C GLU A 184 -8.47 -0.54 -10.52
N MET A 185 -8.23 -1.14 -11.69
CA MET A 185 -8.10 -2.58 -11.80
C MET A 185 -7.10 -2.91 -12.90
N VAL A 186 -6.08 -3.71 -12.56
CA VAL A 186 -5.23 -4.41 -13.53
C VAL A 186 -5.88 -5.75 -13.85
N VAL A 187 -6.11 -6.00 -15.12
CA VAL A 187 -6.68 -7.24 -15.61
C VAL A 187 -5.75 -7.85 -16.65
N ALA A 188 -5.44 -9.13 -16.49
CA ALA A 188 -4.74 -9.89 -17.53
C ALA A 188 -5.63 -11.02 -18.03
N GLY A 189 -5.57 -11.28 -19.32
CA GLY A 189 -6.38 -12.30 -19.95
C GLY A 189 -5.89 -12.66 -21.35
N ARG A 190 -6.46 -13.72 -21.89
CA ARG A 190 -6.16 -14.23 -23.22
C ARG A 190 -7.44 -14.56 -23.98
N VAL A 191 -7.36 -14.56 -25.29
CA VAL A 191 -8.49 -14.95 -26.14
C VAL A 191 -8.64 -16.45 -26.13
N VAL A 192 -9.85 -16.94 -25.81
CA VAL A 192 -10.25 -18.35 -25.89
C VAL A 192 -11.59 -18.42 -26.65
N GLY A 193 -11.57 -18.99 -27.84
CA GLY A 193 -12.73 -18.94 -28.73
C GLY A 193 -13.10 -17.50 -29.10
N ASP A 194 -14.35 -17.14 -28.88
CA ASP A 194 -14.87 -15.79 -29.15
C ASP A 194 -14.82 -14.84 -27.94
N ASP A 195 -14.40 -15.33 -26.77
CA ASP A 195 -14.36 -14.55 -25.53
C ASP A 195 -12.92 -14.38 -25.01
N VAL A 196 -12.79 -13.61 -23.96
CA VAL A 196 -11.52 -13.39 -23.23
C VAL A 196 -11.58 -14.11 -21.88
N ALA A 197 -10.66 -15.07 -21.71
CA ALA A 197 -10.46 -15.72 -20.42
C ALA A 197 -9.61 -14.83 -19.51
N ILE A 198 -10.17 -14.45 -18.37
CA ILE A 198 -9.46 -13.68 -17.36
C ILE A 198 -8.51 -14.59 -16.60
N ALA A 199 -7.23 -14.21 -16.54
CA ALA A 199 -6.17 -14.98 -15.89
C ALA A 199 -5.76 -14.39 -14.54
N MET A 200 -5.81 -13.07 -14.40
CA MET A 200 -5.35 -12.37 -13.21
C MET A 200 -6.08 -11.04 -13.06
N ILE A 201 -6.40 -10.68 -11.82
CA ILE A 201 -6.91 -9.36 -11.47
C ILE A 201 -6.15 -8.85 -10.25
N GLU A 202 -5.84 -7.56 -10.25
CA GLU A 202 -5.36 -6.82 -9.10
C GLU A 202 -6.02 -5.44 -9.09
N ALA A 203 -6.80 -5.16 -8.06
CA ALA A 203 -7.68 -4.00 -8.06
C ALA A 203 -7.69 -3.30 -6.70
N GLU A 204 -7.98 -2.01 -6.72
CA GLU A 204 -8.03 -1.18 -5.52
C GLU A 204 -8.97 0.01 -5.67
N ALA A 205 -9.58 0.42 -4.57
CA ALA A 205 -10.18 1.74 -4.46
C ALA A 205 -9.06 2.78 -4.35
N THR A 206 -9.25 3.94 -4.95
CA THR A 206 -8.23 5.01 -4.95
C THR A 206 -8.12 5.69 -3.59
N ASP A 207 -7.04 6.44 -3.39
CA ASP A 207 -6.79 7.19 -2.16
C ASP A 207 -7.94 8.14 -1.84
N ASP A 208 -8.52 8.79 -2.85
CA ASP A 208 -9.63 9.74 -2.72
C ASP A 208 -11.03 9.08 -2.80
N ALA A 209 -11.11 7.76 -2.85
CA ALA A 209 -12.37 7.03 -3.04
C ALA A 209 -13.42 7.40 -1.97
N TRP A 210 -13.02 7.50 -0.72
CA TRP A 210 -13.93 7.87 0.37
C TRP A 210 -14.59 9.22 0.12
N LYS A 211 -13.80 10.24 -0.22
CA LYS A 211 -14.28 11.59 -0.54
C LYS A 211 -15.21 11.56 -1.76
N LEU A 212 -14.77 10.94 -2.85
CA LEU A 212 -15.58 10.81 -4.07
C LEU A 212 -16.94 10.16 -3.81
N ILE A 213 -16.98 9.11 -2.99
CA ILE A 213 -18.22 8.39 -2.67
C ILE A 213 -19.11 9.19 -1.70
N LYS A 214 -18.56 9.70 -0.61
CA LYS A 214 -19.32 10.27 0.51
C LYS A 214 -19.63 11.75 0.36
N GLU A 215 -18.75 12.53 -0.27
CA GLU A 215 -18.92 13.96 -0.45
C GLU A 215 -19.41 14.30 -1.86
N ASP A 216 -18.87 13.66 -2.90
CA ASP A 216 -19.18 13.97 -4.28
C ASP A 216 -20.28 13.07 -4.88
N GLY A 217 -20.75 12.08 -4.13
CA GLY A 217 -21.84 11.20 -4.54
C GLY A 217 -21.52 10.24 -5.68
N VAL A 218 -20.23 9.93 -5.91
CA VAL A 218 -19.81 8.96 -6.92
C VAL A 218 -20.23 7.56 -6.51
N GLN A 219 -20.62 6.74 -7.48
CA GLN A 219 -20.99 5.35 -7.25
C GLN A 219 -19.87 4.56 -6.57
N ALA A 220 -20.19 3.93 -5.45
CA ALA A 220 -19.23 3.10 -4.73
C ALA A 220 -18.87 1.82 -5.54
N PRO A 221 -17.60 1.37 -5.49
CA PRO A 221 -17.15 0.14 -6.15
C PRO A 221 -17.62 -1.10 -5.36
N THR A 222 -18.88 -1.46 -5.54
CA THR A 222 -19.45 -2.70 -5.02
C THR A 222 -18.95 -3.90 -5.81
N GLU A 223 -19.23 -5.11 -5.34
CA GLU A 223 -18.91 -6.36 -6.04
C GLU A 223 -19.51 -6.39 -7.45
N GLU A 224 -20.71 -5.86 -7.63
CA GLU A 224 -21.37 -5.76 -8.93
C GLU A 224 -20.62 -4.81 -9.87
N VAL A 225 -20.21 -3.65 -9.39
CA VAL A 225 -19.42 -2.68 -10.16
C VAL A 225 -18.07 -3.27 -10.56
N VAL A 226 -17.42 -4.02 -9.67
CA VAL A 226 -16.19 -4.74 -9.98
C VAL A 226 -16.41 -5.75 -11.11
N ALA A 227 -17.47 -6.55 -11.06
CA ALA A 227 -17.79 -7.50 -12.10
C ALA A 227 -18.05 -6.81 -13.47
N GLN A 228 -18.72 -5.66 -13.47
CA GLN A 228 -18.90 -4.83 -14.68
C GLN A 228 -17.56 -4.35 -15.24
N GLY A 229 -16.63 -3.95 -14.39
CA GLY A 229 -15.29 -3.52 -14.80
C GLY A 229 -14.46 -4.64 -15.44
N ILE A 230 -14.60 -5.86 -14.95
CA ILE A 230 -13.96 -7.04 -15.56
C ILE A 230 -14.48 -7.25 -16.98
N GLU A 231 -15.81 -7.22 -17.17
CA GLU A 231 -16.40 -7.34 -18.52
C GLU A 231 -15.98 -6.17 -19.42
N ALA A 232 -15.93 -4.94 -18.91
CA ALA A 232 -15.50 -3.76 -19.66
C ALA A 232 -14.03 -3.83 -20.11
N SER A 233 -13.17 -4.58 -19.42
CA SER A 233 -11.76 -4.76 -19.77
C SER A 233 -11.54 -5.69 -20.98
N LYS A 234 -12.47 -6.60 -21.26
CA LYS A 234 -12.31 -7.65 -22.28
C LYS A 234 -12.04 -7.12 -23.68
N PRO A 235 -12.77 -6.10 -24.21
CA PRO A 235 -12.47 -5.56 -25.52
C PRO A 235 -11.04 -5.02 -25.67
N PHE A 236 -10.50 -4.40 -24.63
CA PHE A 236 -9.15 -3.88 -24.60
C PHE A 236 -8.11 -5.02 -24.60
N LEU A 237 -8.35 -6.05 -23.80
CA LEU A 237 -7.50 -7.25 -23.76
C LEU A 237 -7.50 -7.96 -25.12
N LYS A 238 -8.65 -8.05 -25.78
CA LYS A 238 -8.77 -8.64 -27.11
C LYS A 238 -7.95 -7.88 -28.13
N ALA A 239 -8.05 -6.56 -28.17
CA ALA A 239 -7.27 -5.72 -29.09
C ALA A 239 -5.76 -5.88 -28.89
N LEU A 240 -5.30 -5.95 -27.65
CA LEU A 240 -3.90 -6.18 -27.30
C LEU A 240 -3.41 -7.58 -27.68
N CYS A 241 -4.22 -8.61 -27.46
CA CYS A 241 -3.91 -9.98 -27.90
C CYS A 241 -3.82 -10.09 -29.43
N GLU A 242 -4.73 -9.45 -30.15
CA GLU A 242 -4.73 -9.42 -31.63
C GLU A 242 -3.47 -8.76 -32.17
N ALA A 243 -3.04 -7.63 -31.61
CA ALA A 243 -1.79 -6.97 -32.02
C ALA A 243 -0.56 -7.84 -31.74
N GLN A 244 -0.50 -8.51 -30.57
CA GLN A 244 0.57 -9.43 -30.25
C GLN A 244 0.58 -10.62 -31.23
N ALA A 245 -0.57 -11.22 -31.51
CA ALA A 245 -0.69 -12.33 -32.46
C ALA A 245 -0.28 -11.92 -33.88
N ALA A 246 -0.64 -10.73 -34.32
CA ALA A 246 -0.25 -10.19 -35.63
C ALA A 246 1.27 -10.05 -35.80
N LEU A 247 1.96 -9.55 -34.76
CA LEU A 247 3.42 -9.46 -34.79
C LEU A 247 4.07 -10.84 -34.66
N ALA A 248 3.56 -11.73 -33.82
CA ALA A 248 4.05 -13.08 -33.70
C ALA A 248 3.94 -13.87 -35.00
N ALA A 249 2.86 -13.70 -35.77
CA ALA A 249 2.70 -14.34 -37.09
C ALA A 249 3.79 -13.95 -38.09
N GLN A 250 4.38 -12.74 -37.95
CA GLN A 250 5.46 -12.26 -38.82
C GLN A 250 6.85 -12.67 -38.33
N SER A 251 7.04 -12.82 -37.01
CA SER A 251 8.37 -12.76 -36.37
C SER A 251 8.68 -13.94 -35.45
N ALA A 252 7.69 -14.77 -35.10
CA ALA A 252 7.92 -15.88 -34.19
C ALA A 252 8.91 -16.88 -34.78
N LYS A 253 9.84 -17.31 -33.94
CA LYS A 253 10.72 -18.46 -34.25
C LYS A 253 9.92 -19.74 -34.17
N GLU A 254 10.40 -20.75 -34.88
CA GLU A 254 9.87 -22.11 -34.74
C GLU A 254 9.96 -22.56 -33.28
N VAL A 255 8.90 -23.19 -32.79
CA VAL A 255 8.86 -23.69 -31.40
C VAL A 255 9.84 -24.84 -31.28
N GLN A 256 10.79 -24.72 -30.36
CA GLN A 256 11.81 -25.71 -30.09
C GLN A 256 11.27 -26.83 -29.21
N GLU A 257 11.77 -28.02 -29.39
CA GLU A 257 11.51 -29.14 -28.49
C GLU A 257 12.41 -29.03 -27.24
N PHE A 258 11.78 -29.08 -26.06
CA PHE A 258 12.45 -29.14 -24.77
C PHE A 258 12.17 -30.44 -24.07
N PRO A 259 13.13 -30.99 -23.30
CA PRO A 259 12.85 -32.13 -22.44
C PRO A 259 11.83 -31.76 -21.38
N LEU A 260 10.79 -32.57 -21.24
CA LEU A 260 9.73 -32.37 -20.26
C LEU A 260 9.87 -33.37 -19.12
N PHE A 261 9.66 -32.93 -17.92
CA PHE A 261 9.75 -33.73 -16.70
C PHE A 261 8.39 -33.77 -16.03
N PRO A 262 7.46 -34.64 -16.44
CA PRO A 262 6.17 -34.78 -15.76
C PRO A 262 6.39 -35.24 -14.33
N ASP A 263 5.53 -34.84 -13.41
CA ASP A 263 5.63 -35.20 -12.01
C ASP A 263 5.48 -36.69 -11.80
N TYR A 264 4.70 -37.36 -12.65
CA TYR A 264 4.52 -38.83 -12.68
C TYR A 264 3.99 -39.28 -14.04
N GLN A 265 4.22 -40.56 -14.37
CA GLN A 265 3.60 -41.22 -15.52
C GLN A 265 2.23 -41.83 -15.13
N PRO A 266 1.31 -42.04 -16.09
CA PRO A 266 -0.03 -42.59 -15.82
C PRO A 266 -0.05 -43.93 -15.08
N ASP A 267 0.94 -44.80 -15.33
CA ASP A 267 1.08 -46.10 -14.67
C ASP A 267 1.34 -45.97 -13.17
N ALA A 268 2.15 -45.00 -12.76
CA ALA A 268 2.42 -44.72 -11.36
C ALA A 268 1.15 -44.23 -10.64
N TYR A 269 0.40 -43.31 -11.26
CA TYR A 269 -0.87 -42.83 -10.70
C TYR A 269 -1.89 -43.97 -10.54
N ALA A 270 -2.08 -44.80 -11.56
CA ALA A 270 -3.01 -45.92 -11.51
C ALA A 270 -2.65 -46.92 -10.40
N ALA A 271 -1.36 -47.20 -10.21
CA ALA A 271 -0.90 -48.10 -9.16
C ALA A 271 -1.15 -47.54 -7.76
N VAL A 272 -0.88 -46.24 -7.55
CA VAL A 272 -1.13 -45.56 -6.28
C VAL A 272 -2.63 -45.46 -5.98
N GLU A 273 -3.44 -45.09 -6.96
CA GLU A 273 -4.89 -45.03 -6.81
C GLU A 273 -5.48 -46.41 -6.42
N ALA A 274 -5.06 -47.48 -7.09
CA ALA A 274 -5.51 -48.84 -6.76
C ALA A 274 -5.09 -49.30 -5.36
N ALA A 275 -3.91 -48.90 -4.91
CA ALA A 275 -3.36 -49.33 -3.61
C ALA A 275 -3.97 -48.59 -2.40
N VAL A 276 -4.22 -47.27 -2.48
CA VAL A 276 -4.49 -46.44 -1.29
C VAL A 276 -5.68 -45.50 -1.43
N SER A 277 -6.48 -45.54 -2.47
CA SER A 277 -7.60 -44.62 -2.67
C SER A 277 -8.60 -44.60 -1.49
N GLY A 278 -9.01 -45.78 -1.02
CA GLY A 278 -9.93 -45.91 0.12
C GLY A 278 -9.37 -45.36 1.43
N PRO A 279 -8.22 -45.83 1.91
CA PRO A 279 -7.58 -45.28 3.13
C PRO A 279 -7.28 -43.79 3.04
N THR A 280 -6.91 -43.28 1.87
CA THR A 280 -6.67 -41.88 1.65
C THR A 280 -7.96 -41.05 1.76
N ALA A 281 -9.05 -41.53 1.18
CA ALA A 281 -10.36 -40.88 1.32
C ALA A 281 -10.81 -40.79 2.79
N GLU A 282 -10.59 -41.87 3.59
CA GLU A 282 -10.85 -41.84 5.03
C GLU A 282 -9.97 -40.83 5.75
N ALA A 283 -8.66 -40.83 5.49
CA ALA A 283 -7.73 -39.88 6.11
C ALA A 283 -8.09 -38.41 5.84
N LEU A 284 -8.59 -38.13 4.64
CA LEU A 284 -9.04 -36.75 4.24
C LEU A 284 -10.33 -36.32 4.95
N THR A 285 -11.00 -37.18 5.72
CA THR A 285 -12.14 -36.79 6.58
C THR A 285 -11.73 -36.33 7.97
N ILE A 286 -10.47 -36.47 8.37
CA ILE A 286 -9.95 -36.04 9.66
C ILE A 286 -9.94 -34.51 9.66
N ALA A 287 -10.70 -33.90 10.59
CA ALA A 287 -10.86 -32.46 10.64
C ALA A 287 -9.60 -31.74 11.15
N ASP A 288 -8.95 -32.29 12.18
CA ASP A 288 -7.70 -31.75 12.70
C ASP A 288 -6.58 -31.82 11.67
N LYS A 289 -5.90 -30.70 11.46
CA LYS A 289 -4.84 -30.58 10.44
C LYS A 289 -3.67 -31.53 10.73
N GLN A 290 -3.17 -31.52 11.97
CA GLN A 290 -1.97 -32.28 12.32
C GLN A 290 -2.22 -33.80 12.26
N ASP A 291 -3.35 -34.24 12.77
CA ASP A 291 -3.74 -35.64 12.74
C ASP A 291 -3.96 -36.14 11.30
N ARG A 292 -4.59 -35.30 10.48
CA ARG A 292 -4.77 -35.58 9.06
C ARG A 292 -3.44 -35.68 8.30
N GLU A 293 -2.54 -34.68 8.49
CA GLU A 293 -1.23 -34.69 7.86
C GLU A 293 -0.39 -35.89 8.30
N ASN A 294 -0.36 -36.21 9.57
CA ASN A 294 0.33 -37.40 10.10
C ASN A 294 -0.19 -38.70 9.43
N ARG A 295 -1.51 -38.83 9.33
CA ARG A 295 -2.11 -40.01 8.69
C ARG A 295 -1.81 -40.09 7.20
N LEU A 296 -1.83 -38.97 6.49
CA LEU A 296 -1.48 -38.91 5.07
C LEU A 296 0.00 -39.21 4.83
N ASP A 297 0.90 -38.76 5.71
CA ASP A 297 2.33 -39.06 5.63
C ASP A 297 2.61 -40.55 5.88
N GLU A 298 1.92 -41.19 6.81
CA GLU A 298 1.97 -42.66 7.01
C GLU A 298 1.54 -43.43 5.75
N LEU A 299 0.42 -43.02 5.15
CA LEU A 299 -0.10 -43.66 3.92
C LEU A 299 0.84 -43.45 2.74
N LYS A 300 1.44 -42.24 2.63
CA LYS A 300 2.44 -41.95 1.60
C LYS A 300 3.68 -42.85 1.75
N ALA A 301 4.21 -42.92 2.97
CA ALA A 301 5.38 -43.76 3.24
C ALA A 301 5.10 -45.23 2.95
N GLN A 302 3.91 -45.75 3.33
CA GLN A 302 3.48 -47.11 3.07
C GLN A 302 3.36 -47.38 1.58
N VAL A 303 2.64 -46.56 0.80
CA VAL A 303 2.44 -46.80 -0.63
C VAL A 303 3.74 -46.72 -1.43
N VAL A 304 4.63 -45.81 -1.07
CA VAL A 304 5.97 -45.69 -1.68
C VAL A 304 6.78 -46.95 -1.39
N SER A 305 6.75 -47.46 -0.15
CA SER A 305 7.44 -48.70 0.22
C SER A 305 6.87 -49.91 -0.50
N ASP A 306 5.55 -50.06 -0.55
CA ASP A 306 4.86 -51.21 -1.14
C ASP A 306 5.06 -51.29 -2.65
N LEU A 307 5.16 -50.15 -3.32
CA LEU A 307 5.32 -50.08 -4.77
C LEU A 307 6.77 -49.87 -5.24
N ALA A 308 7.73 -49.71 -4.32
CA ALA A 308 9.13 -49.44 -4.65
C ALA A 308 9.74 -50.47 -5.60
N GLY A 309 9.47 -51.75 -5.39
CA GLY A 309 9.98 -52.83 -6.25
C GLY A 309 9.41 -52.81 -7.67
N GLN A 310 8.21 -52.28 -7.87
CA GLN A 310 7.57 -52.12 -9.18
C GLN A 310 8.02 -50.85 -9.91
N PHE A 311 8.42 -49.82 -9.18
CA PHE A 311 8.80 -48.51 -9.70
C PHE A 311 10.22 -48.11 -9.26
N GLU A 312 11.17 -49.05 -9.34
CA GLU A 312 12.57 -48.80 -8.97
C GLU A 312 13.15 -47.59 -9.72
N GLY A 313 13.72 -46.62 -8.99
CA GLY A 313 14.23 -45.38 -9.53
C GLY A 313 13.19 -44.30 -9.86
N ARG A 314 11.91 -44.56 -9.57
CA ARG A 314 10.77 -43.69 -9.83
C ARG A 314 9.96 -43.35 -8.55
N GLU A 315 10.59 -43.50 -7.38
CA GLU A 315 9.93 -43.30 -6.08
C GLU A 315 9.34 -41.90 -5.90
N LYS A 316 9.98 -40.90 -6.52
CA LYS A 316 9.46 -39.50 -6.53
C LYS A 316 8.12 -39.40 -7.25
N GLU A 317 7.92 -40.15 -8.33
CA GLU A 317 6.65 -40.20 -9.04
C GLU A 317 5.51 -40.78 -8.19
N LEU A 318 5.78 -41.74 -7.32
CA LEU A 318 4.79 -42.30 -6.40
C LEU A 318 4.29 -41.25 -5.40
N SER A 319 5.20 -40.44 -4.87
CA SER A 319 4.85 -39.34 -3.96
C SER A 319 4.03 -38.23 -4.66
N ALA A 320 4.39 -37.87 -5.88
CA ALA A 320 3.66 -36.91 -6.69
C ALA A 320 2.27 -37.44 -7.10
N ALA A 321 2.17 -38.73 -7.47
CA ALA A 321 0.92 -39.42 -7.77
C ALA A 321 -0.01 -39.46 -6.54
N PHE A 322 0.53 -39.71 -5.35
CA PHE A 322 -0.23 -39.68 -4.10
C PHE A 322 -0.80 -38.29 -3.80
N ARG A 323 -0.03 -37.22 -4.02
CA ARG A 323 -0.53 -35.86 -3.90
C ARG A 323 -1.65 -35.57 -4.90
N SER A 324 -1.51 -36.04 -6.13
CA SER A 324 -2.54 -35.91 -7.16
C SER A 324 -3.83 -36.64 -6.79
N LEU A 325 -3.71 -37.86 -6.20
CA LEU A 325 -4.84 -38.61 -5.68
C LEU A 325 -5.57 -37.84 -4.57
N GLN A 326 -4.84 -37.27 -3.61
CA GLN A 326 -5.44 -36.41 -2.58
C GLN A 326 -6.23 -35.27 -3.21
N LYS A 327 -5.64 -34.58 -4.18
CA LYS A 327 -6.31 -33.48 -4.90
C LYS A 327 -7.63 -33.93 -5.52
N GLN A 328 -7.64 -35.07 -6.23
CA GLN A 328 -8.83 -35.62 -6.88
C GLN A 328 -9.92 -35.95 -5.84
N LEU A 329 -9.56 -36.59 -4.75
CA LEU A 329 -10.50 -36.99 -3.70
C LEU A 329 -11.10 -35.80 -2.99
N VAL A 330 -10.30 -34.78 -2.66
CA VAL A 330 -10.78 -33.54 -2.03
C VAL A 330 -11.75 -32.79 -2.96
N ARG A 331 -11.39 -32.64 -4.23
CA ARG A 331 -12.22 -31.94 -5.23
C ARG A 331 -13.55 -32.67 -5.45
N LYS A 332 -13.52 -33.99 -5.57
CA LYS A 332 -14.73 -34.82 -5.72
C LYS A 332 -15.68 -34.68 -4.53
N ARG A 333 -15.15 -34.75 -3.30
CA ARG A 333 -15.95 -34.61 -2.08
C ARG A 333 -16.62 -33.24 -1.98
N VAL A 334 -15.89 -32.17 -2.31
CA VAL A 334 -16.44 -30.80 -2.34
C VAL A 334 -17.58 -30.67 -3.34
N LEU A 335 -17.43 -31.17 -4.55
CA LEU A 335 -18.43 -31.04 -5.62
C LEU A 335 -19.63 -31.99 -5.45
N THR A 336 -19.46 -33.17 -4.87
CA THR A 336 -20.56 -34.12 -4.67
C THR A 336 -21.29 -33.95 -3.36
N ASP A 337 -20.55 -33.76 -2.26
CA ASP A 337 -21.09 -33.80 -0.92
C ASP A 337 -21.20 -32.37 -0.29
N GLY A 338 -20.57 -31.37 -0.90
CA GLY A 338 -20.48 -30.02 -0.36
C GLY A 338 -19.70 -29.94 0.94
N VAL A 339 -18.79 -30.89 1.19
CA VAL A 339 -17.98 -31.00 2.42
C VAL A 339 -16.51 -30.81 2.11
N ARG A 340 -15.88 -29.91 2.85
CA ARG A 340 -14.48 -29.52 2.67
C ARG A 340 -13.55 -30.41 3.50
N ILE A 341 -12.23 -30.25 3.27
CA ILE A 341 -11.19 -31.07 3.87
C ILE A 341 -11.22 -31.05 5.42
N ASP A 342 -11.62 -29.95 6.01
CA ASP A 342 -11.75 -29.78 7.48
C ASP A 342 -13.19 -29.99 8.00
N GLY A 343 -14.09 -30.46 7.16
CA GLY A 343 -15.48 -30.77 7.51
C GLY A 343 -16.45 -29.60 7.38
N ARG A 344 -15.97 -28.39 7.04
CA ARG A 344 -16.83 -27.24 6.82
C ARG A 344 -17.70 -27.36 5.57
N GLY A 345 -18.83 -26.64 5.55
CA GLY A 345 -19.60 -26.36 4.35
C GLY A 345 -18.93 -25.31 3.46
N LEU A 346 -19.46 -25.09 2.26
CA LEU A 346 -18.82 -24.25 1.22
C LEU A 346 -18.64 -22.78 1.65
N ALA A 347 -19.59 -22.23 2.40
CA ALA A 347 -19.61 -20.83 2.83
C ALA A 347 -19.17 -20.61 4.29
N ASP A 348 -18.75 -21.67 4.97
CA ASP A 348 -18.37 -21.60 6.37
C ASP A 348 -17.01 -20.92 6.56
N ILE A 349 -16.93 -20.09 7.58
CA ILE A 349 -15.70 -19.44 8.04
C ILE A 349 -15.19 -20.19 9.27
N ARG A 350 -13.87 -20.38 9.37
CA ARG A 350 -13.25 -20.90 10.60
C ARG A 350 -13.53 -19.99 11.78
N THR A 351 -13.37 -20.50 12.99
CA THR A 351 -13.53 -19.75 14.23
C THR A 351 -12.71 -18.46 14.19
N LEU A 352 -13.36 -17.34 14.47
CA LEU A 352 -12.76 -16.02 14.47
C LEU A 352 -12.48 -15.56 15.90
N SER A 353 -11.37 -14.89 16.09
CA SER A 353 -11.01 -14.20 17.35
C SER A 353 -10.27 -12.90 17.04
N ALA A 354 -10.57 -11.86 17.79
CA ALA A 354 -9.92 -10.56 17.69
C ALA A 354 -9.67 -9.99 19.08
N GLU A 355 -8.45 -9.53 19.32
CA GLU A 355 -7.99 -8.96 20.57
C GLU A 355 -7.11 -7.74 20.30
N VAL A 356 -7.25 -6.69 21.09
CA VAL A 356 -6.42 -5.49 21.04
C VAL A 356 -5.56 -5.35 22.31
N GLU A 357 -4.59 -4.44 22.32
CA GLU A 357 -3.66 -4.21 23.44
C GLU A 357 -2.82 -5.43 23.80
N VAL A 358 -2.34 -6.16 22.80
CA VAL A 358 -1.62 -7.43 23.01
C VAL A 358 -0.17 -7.20 23.47
N ILE A 359 0.47 -6.13 22.97
CA ILE A 359 1.88 -5.84 23.25
C ILE A 359 1.97 -4.58 24.12
N PRO A 360 2.64 -4.65 25.30
CA PRO A 360 2.86 -3.44 26.10
C PRO A 360 3.81 -2.46 25.42
N ARG A 361 3.64 -1.16 25.70
CA ARG A 361 4.48 -0.04 25.27
C ARG A 361 4.45 0.33 23.78
N VAL A 362 3.93 -0.49 22.87
CA VAL A 362 3.70 -0.09 21.48
C VAL A 362 2.55 0.91 21.38
N HIS A 363 2.41 1.59 20.25
CA HIS A 363 1.37 2.59 20.11
C HIS A 363 -0.02 1.99 19.87
N GLY A 364 -0.08 0.85 19.18
CA GLY A 364 -1.26 0.03 19.04
C GLY A 364 -0.89 -1.39 18.64
N SER A 365 -1.64 -2.36 19.07
CA SER A 365 -1.43 -3.77 18.73
C SER A 365 -2.73 -4.55 18.74
N ALA A 366 -2.76 -5.61 17.93
CA ALA A 366 -3.90 -6.50 17.84
C ALA A 366 -3.48 -7.91 17.43
N LEU A 367 -4.22 -8.89 17.88
CA LEU A 367 -4.13 -10.26 17.45
C LEU A 367 -5.42 -10.64 16.75
N PHE A 368 -5.32 -11.02 15.48
CA PHE A 368 -6.45 -11.54 14.72
C PHE A 368 -6.21 -13.01 14.39
N GLU A 369 -7.20 -13.84 14.67
CA GLU A 369 -7.14 -15.28 14.42
C GLU A 369 -8.34 -15.74 13.60
N ARG A 370 -8.06 -16.65 12.69
CA ARG A 370 -9.05 -17.36 11.90
C ARG A 370 -8.60 -18.81 11.77
N GLY A 371 -9.18 -19.68 12.58
CA GLY A 371 -8.66 -21.03 12.77
C GLY A 371 -7.19 -21.00 13.19
N GLU A 372 -6.33 -21.69 12.46
CA GLU A 372 -4.88 -21.76 12.72
C GLU A 372 -4.11 -20.57 12.16
N THR A 373 -4.75 -19.69 11.40
CA THR A 373 -4.12 -18.47 10.90
C THR A 373 -4.16 -17.39 11.96
N GLN A 374 -2.99 -16.90 12.35
CA GLN A 374 -2.79 -15.95 13.43
C GLN A 374 -1.89 -14.80 12.97
N ILE A 375 -2.38 -13.58 13.03
CA ILE A 375 -1.66 -12.37 12.65
C ILE A 375 -1.61 -11.40 13.82
N LEU A 376 -0.38 -11.02 14.18
CA LEU A 376 -0.12 -9.94 15.12
C LEU A 376 0.11 -8.65 14.34
N GLY A 377 -0.80 -7.69 14.50
CA GLY A 377 -0.68 -6.35 13.93
C GLY A 377 -0.10 -5.37 14.93
N VAL A 378 0.86 -4.57 14.51
CA VAL A 378 1.49 -3.54 15.35
C VAL A 378 1.52 -2.22 14.61
N THR A 379 0.98 -1.17 15.24
CA THR A 379 0.95 0.18 14.70
C THR A 379 1.92 1.08 15.46
N THR A 380 2.74 1.80 14.71
CA THR A 380 3.64 2.83 15.23
C THR A 380 3.30 4.16 14.57
N LEU A 381 3.14 5.20 15.38
CA LEU A 381 2.87 6.58 14.94
C LEU A 381 4.10 7.43 15.15
N ASN A 382 4.38 8.32 14.20
CA ASN A 382 5.47 9.27 14.35
C ASN A 382 5.19 10.53 13.51
N MET A 383 6.12 11.48 13.57
CA MET A 383 6.08 12.74 12.81
C MET A 383 6.07 12.50 11.32
N LEU A 384 5.43 13.39 10.56
CA LEU A 384 5.36 13.32 9.09
C LEU A 384 6.74 13.27 8.42
N ARG A 385 7.79 13.85 9.00
CA ARG A 385 9.17 13.72 8.50
C ARG A 385 9.67 12.28 8.43
N MET A 386 9.02 11.34 9.14
CA MET A 386 9.33 9.91 9.11
C MET A 386 8.65 9.16 7.97
N GLU A 387 7.97 9.87 7.07
CA GLU A 387 7.43 9.30 5.85
C GLU A 387 8.51 8.59 5.03
N GLN A 388 8.12 7.47 4.42
CA GLN A 388 9.03 6.74 3.54
C GLN A 388 9.33 7.60 2.30
N GLN A 389 10.61 7.79 2.01
CA GLN A 389 11.07 8.40 0.76
C GLN A 389 11.04 7.32 -0.34
N ILE A 390 10.44 7.66 -1.48
CA ILE A 390 10.32 6.77 -2.63
C ILE A 390 11.11 7.36 -3.79
N ASP A 391 12.09 6.59 -4.28
CA ASP A 391 12.88 6.91 -5.47
C ASP A 391 12.58 5.87 -6.55
N SER A 392 11.49 6.10 -7.28
CA SER A 392 11.02 5.26 -8.39
C SER A 392 10.69 6.10 -9.61
N LEU A 393 10.23 5.48 -10.69
CA LEU A 393 9.79 6.20 -11.90
C LEU A 393 8.40 6.80 -11.76
N GLY A 394 7.62 6.39 -10.75
CA GLY A 394 6.29 6.92 -10.49
C GLY A 394 6.29 8.33 -9.88
N PRO A 395 5.13 8.99 -9.84
CA PRO A 395 4.99 10.35 -9.33
C PRO A 395 5.04 10.44 -7.80
N VAL A 396 4.79 9.34 -7.09
CA VAL A 396 4.78 9.30 -5.64
C VAL A 396 6.22 9.32 -5.10
N THR A 397 6.57 10.35 -4.36
CA THR A 397 7.91 10.53 -3.78
C THR A 397 7.96 10.29 -2.28
N ARG A 398 6.82 10.29 -1.61
CA ARG A 398 6.67 10.06 -0.17
C ARG A 398 5.44 9.23 0.12
N LYS A 399 5.51 8.40 1.14
CA LYS A 399 4.41 7.57 1.59
C LYS A 399 4.25 7.68 3.11
N ARG A 400 3.10 8.19 3.55
CA ARG A 400 2.75 8.41 4.97
C ARG A 400 2.34 7.12 5.67
N TYR A 401 1.58 6.28 4.99
CA TYR A 401 1.15 4.98 5.49
C TYR A 401 2.03 3.88 4.88
N MET A 402 2.70 3.13 5.74
CA MET A 402 3.64 2.08 5.38
C MET A 402 3.19 0.78 6.00
N HIS A 403 3.02 -0.26 5.19
CA HIS A 403 2.70 -1.60 5.68
C HIS A 403 3.80 -2.59 5.35
N ASN A 404 4.39 -3.20 6.37
CA ASN A 404 5.37 -4.25 6.26
C ASN A 404 4.78 -5.58 6.73
N TYR A 405 5.00 -6.63 5.96
CA TYR A 405 4.49 -7.97 6.21
C TYR A 405 5.65 -8.93 6.39
N ASN A 406 5.66 -9.64 7.52
CA ASN A 406 6.68 -10.61 7.88
C ASN A 406 6.07 -12.01 7.94
N PHE A 407 6.73 -12.96 7.27
CA PHE A 407 6.30 -14.36 7.19
C PHE A 407 7.46 -15.28 7.61
N PRO A 408 7.71 -15.46 8.92
CA PRO A 408 8.77 -16.31 9.41
C PRO A 408 8.46 -17.79 9.19
N PRO A 409 9.49 -18.65 9.03
CA PRO A 409 9.29 -20.08 8.78
C PRO A 409 8.45 -20.81 9.83
N PHE A 410 8.56 -20.43 11.09
CA PHE A 410 7.79 -21.05 12.17
C PHE A 410 6.28 -20.88 12.04
N SER A 411 5.81 -19.89 11.24
CA SER A 411 4.37 -19.68 11.00
C SER A 411 3.68 -20.87 10.32
N THR A 412 4.44 -21.67 9.58
CA THR A 412 4.00 -22.93 8.97
C THR A 412 4.53 -24.17 9.69
N GLY A 413 5.22 -23.99 10.82
CA GLY A 413 5.86 -25.08 11.55
C GLY A 413 7.17 -25.59 10.94
N GLU A 414 7.76 -24.81 10.02
CA GLU A 414 8.97 -25.16 9.30
C GLU A 414 10.21 -24.44 9.84
N THR A 415 11.38 -24.96 9.49
CA THR A 415 12.65 -24.27 9.66
C THR A 415 13.06 -23.61 8.35
N GLY A 416 13.76 -22.48 8.43
CA GLY A 416 14.20 -21.77 7.23
C GLY A 416 15.07 -20.57 7.53
N ARG A 417 15.58 -19.97 6.48
CA ARG A 417 16.39 -18.76 6.59
C ARG A 417 15.53 -17.54 6.94
N VAL A 418 15.88 -16.83 7.99
CA VAL A 418 15.34 -15.53 8.36
C VAL A 418 16.25 -14.44 7.78
N GLY A 419 15.69 -13.40 7.21
CA GLY A 419 16.44 -12.31 6.60
C GLY A 419 15.57 -11.28 5.89
N SER A 420 16.04 -10.73 4.77
CA SER A 420 15.30 -9.74 3.99
C SER A 420 13.98 -10.31 3.44
N PRO A 421 12.92 -9.50 3.35
CA PRO A 421 11.64 -9.94 2.82
C PRO A 421 11.77 -10.42 1.37
N LYS A 422 11.08 -11.50 1.05
CA LYS A 422 11.00 -12.06 -0.29
C LYS A 422 9.95 -11.31 -1.11
N ARG A 423 9.97 -11.46 -2.44
CA ARG A 423 8.97 -10.87 -3.36
C ARG A 423 7.52 -11.16 -2.96
N ARG A 424 7.25 -12.36 -2.41
CA ARG A 424 5.93 -12.75 -1.92
C ARG A 424 5.48 -11.89 -0.73
N GLU A 425 6.38 -11.66 0.23
CA GLU A 425 6.09 -10.83 1.42
C GLU A 425 5.83 -9.37 1.03
N ILE A 426 6.60 -8.84 0.07
CA ILE A 426 6.39 -7.51 -0.49
C ILE A 426 5.01 -7.41 -1.16
N GLY A 427 4.62 -8.41 -1.95
CA GLY A 427 3.32 -8.45 -2.61
C GLY A 427 2.14 -8.55 -1.63
N HIS A 428 2.26 -9.37 -0.59
CA HIS A 428 1.24 -9.51 0.46
C HIS A 428 1.11 -8.23 1.29
N GLY A 429 2.23 -7.61 1.65
CA GLY A 429 2.25 -6.33 2.35
C GLY A 429 1.60 -5.21 1.55
N ALA A 430 1.89 -5.13 0.25
CA ALA A 430 1.30 -4.15 -0.65
C ALA A 430 -0.22 -4.32 -0.79
N LEU A 431 -0.71 -5.56 -0.87
CA LEU A 431 -2.15 -5.83 -0.93
C LEU A 431 -2.87 -5.37 0.34
N ALA A 432 -2.32 -5.70 1.51
CA ALA A 432 -2.89 -5.29 2.79
C ALA A 432 -2.82 -3.76 2.98
N GLU A 433 -1.76 -3.11 2.50
CA GLU A 433 -1.63 -1.65 2.52
C GLU A 433 -2.74 -1.00 1.67
N ARG A 434 -2.90 -1.42 0.41
CA ARG A 434 -3.93 -0.89 -0.49
C ARG A 434 -5.34 -1.04 0.06
N ALA A 435 -5.62 -2.12 0.78
CA ALA A 435 -6.92 -2.36 1.39
C ALA A 435 -7.34 -1.28 2.40
N LEU A 436 -6.39 -0.69 3.12
CA LEU A 436 -6.65 0.31 4.18
C LEU A 436 -6.52 1.76 3.69
N VAL A 437 -5.79 2.03 2.62
CA VAL A 437 -5.54 3.40 2.13
C VAL A 437 -6.82 4.22 1.96
N PRO A 438 -7.92 3.72 1.35
CA PRO A 438 -9.12 4.52 1.12
C PRO A 438 -9.82 4.98 2.40
N VAL A 439 -9.58 4.35 3.53
CA VAL A 439 -10.24 4.65 4.81
C VAL A 439 -9.35 5.39 5.81
N LEU A 440 -8.14 5.73 5.43
CA LEU A 440 -7.23 6.50 6.29
C LEU A 440 -7.77 7.91 6.50
N PRO A 441 -7.56 8.51 7.69
CA PRO A 441 -7.84 9.91 7.90
C PRO A 441 -6.94 10.78 7.03
N SER A 442 -7.40 11.98 6.67
CA SER A 442 -6.57 12.93 5.94
C SER A 442 -5.34 13.37 6.77
N ARG A 443 -4.38 13.99 6.09
CA ARG A 443 -3.18 14.53 6.74
C ARG A 443 -3.52 15.62 7.76
N GLU A 444 -4.54 16.40 7.49
CA GLU A 444 -5.05 17.46 8.36
C GLU A 444 -5.78 16.90 9.58
N GLU A 445 -6.56 15.86 9.41
CA GLU A 445 -7.30 15.20 10.49
C GLU A 445 -6.38 14.42 11.43
N PHE A 446 -5.35 13.80 10.89
CA PHE A 446 -4.42 12.96 11.65
C PHE A 446 -2.99 13.09 11.13
N PRO A 447 -2.22 14.10 11.58
CA PRO A 447 -0.93 14.49 11.00
C PRO A 447 0.23 13.61 11.46
N TYR A 448 0.11 12.29 11.26
CA TYR A 448 1.11 11.30 11.62
C TYR A 448 1.57 10.48 10.43
N ALA A 449 2.84 10.11 10.41
CA ALA A 449 3.30 8.97 9.67
C ALA A 449 2.87 7.70 10.41
N ILE A 450 2.30 6.74 9.71
CA ILE A 450 1.73 5.51 10.25
C ILE A 450 2.53 4.33 9.71
N ARG A 451 3.18 3.58 10.57
CA ARG A 451 3.80 2.31 10.19
C ARG A 451 3.01 1.16 10.79
N GLN A 452 2.47 0.33 9.92
CA GLN A 452 1.80 -0.91 10.25
C GLN A 452 2.74 -2.09 9.98
N VAL A 453 2.88 -2.99 10.92
CA VAL A 453 3.60 -4.25 10.73
C VAL A 453 2.67 -5.40 11.00
N SER A 454 2.64 -6.37 10.09
CA SER A 454 1.92 -7.62 10.26
C SER A 454 2.91 -8.77 10.44
N GLU A 455 2.86 -9.41 11.59
CA GLU A 455 3.66 -10.61 11.91
C GLU A 455 2.77 -11.84 11.75
N ALA A 456 3.06 -12.69 10.76
CA ALA A 456 2.39 -13.96 10.62
C ALA A 456 2.91 -14.96 11.67
N LEU A 457 2.14 -15.21 12.71
CA LEU A 457 2.52 -16.14 13.79
C LEU A 457 2.06 -17.57 13.50
N GLY A 458 0.95 -17.72 12.79
CA GLY A 458 0.43 -18.98 12.29
C GLY A 458 -0.17 -18.80 10.90
N SER A 459 0.02 -19.76 10.00
CA SER A 459 -0.46 -19.71 8.63
C SER A 459 -1.03 -21.02 8.15
N ASN A 460 -2.32 -20.98 7.84
CA ASN A 460 -3.02 -22.03 7.09
C ASN A 460 -4.09 -21.41 6.19
N GLY A 461 -3.65 -20.75 5.12
CA GLY A 461 -4.50 -20.03 4.17
C GLY A 461 -4.64 -18.55 4.52
N SER A 462 -4.50 -17.71 3.51
CA SER A 462 -4.68 -16.26 3.45
C SER A 462 -4.25 -15.43 4.66
N THR A 463 -2.98 -15.46 4.96
CA THR A 463 -2.36 -14.56 5.96
C THR A 463 -2.43 -13.08 5.55
N SER A 464 -2.41 -12.76 4.26
CA SER A 464 -2.54 -11.38 3.77
C SER A 464 -3.89 -10.75 4.13
N MET A 465 -4.98 -11.52 4.03
CA MET A 465 -6.31 -11.03 4.42
C MET A 465 -6.48 -10.98 5.94
N GLY A 466 -5.84 -11.88 6.69
CA GLY A 466 -5.68 -11.75 8.13
C GLY A 466 -4.94 -10.48 8.53
N SER A 467 -3.93 -10.09 7.74
CA SER A 467 -3.18 -8.83 7.95
C SER A 467 -4.05 -7.59 7.75
N VAL A 468 -4.99 -7.60 6.82
CA VAL A 468 -5.99 -6.53 6.66
C VAL A 468 -6.81 -6.35 7.94
N CYS A 469 -7.33 -7.44 8.49
CA CYS A 469 -8.13 -7.42 9.70
C CYS A 469 -7.31 -6.95 10.94
N ALA A 470 -6.11 -7.49 11.10
CA ALA A 470 -5.19 -7.08 12.17
C ALA A 470 -4.78 -5.60 12.07
N SER A 471 -4.62 -5.08 10.84
CA SER A 471 -4.30 -3.67 10.60
C SER A 471 -5.43 -2.75 11.04
N THR A 472 -6.68 -3.07 10.69
CA THR A 472 -7.86 -2.34 11.17
C THR A 472 -7.88 -2.27 12.70
N LEU A 473 -7.75 -3.42 13.36
CA LEU A 473 -7.76 -3.53 14.82
C LEU A 473 -6.64 -2.73 15.47
N SER A 474 -5.41 -2.92 15.02
CA SER A 474 -4.24 -2.27 15.65
C SER A 474 -4.18 -0.77 15.40
N MET A 475 -4.65 -0.29 14.25
CA MET A 475 -4.74 1.15 13.98
C MET A 475 -5.82 1.82 14.82
N LEU A 476 -7.00 1.22 14.97
CA LEU A 476 -8.03 1.71 15.88
C LEU A 476 -7.53 1.73 17.33
N ASN A 477 -6.83 0.67 17.79
CA ASN A 477 -6.22 0.64 19.10
C ASN A 477 -5.13 1.71 19.30
N ALA A 478 -4.43 2.10 18.24
CA ALA A 478 -3.47 3.21 18.27
C ALA A 478 -4.12 4.61 18.29
N GLY A 479 -5.43 4.69 18.17
CA GLY A 479 -6.16 5.96 18.12
C GLY A 479 -6.26 6.56 16.71
N VAL A 480 -5.97 5.80 15.65
CA VAL A 480 -6.13 6.27 14.28
C VAL A 480 -7.62 6.34 13.92
N PRO A 481 -8.16 7.53 13.57
CA PRO A 481 -9.57 7.67 13.26
C PRO A 481 -9.87 7.21 11.83
N LEU A 482 -9.85 5.89 11.60
CA LEU A 482 -10.23 5.31 10.33
C LEU A 482 -11.65 5.72 9.94
N LYS A 483 -11.86 6.02 8.65
CA LYS A 483 -13.19 6.40 8.13
C LYS A 483 -14.20 5.25 8.24
N ALA A 484 -13.73 4.02 8.11
CA ALA A 484 -14.48 2.79 8.32
C ALA A 484 -13.53 1.63 8.61
N PRO A 485 -13.97 0.59 9.32
CA PRO A 485 -13.22 -0.65 9.42
C PRO A 485 -13.21 -1.39 8.08
N VAL A 486 -12.10 -2.09 7.82
CA VAL A 486 -11.91 -2.93 6.64
C VAL A 486 -11.60 -4.35 7.09
N ALA A 487 -12.24 -5.32 6.47
CA ALA A 487 -11.94 -6.74 6.61
C ALA A 487 -11.60 -7.37 5.27
N GLY A 488 -10.92 -8.47 5.29
CA GLY A 488 -10.54 -9.23 4.10
C GLY A 488 -10.80 -10.72 4.26
N ILE A 489 -11.08 -11.38 3.15
CA ILE A 489 -11.32 -12.82 3.06
C ILE A 489 -10.66 -13.40 1.81
N ALA A 490 -10.19 -14.64 1.89
CA ALA A 490 -9.75 -15.41 0.74
C ALA A 490 -10.79 -16.46 0.38
N MET A 491 -11.07 -16.49 -0.91
CA MET A 491 -12.03 -17.37 -1.55
C MET A 491 -11.30 -18.33 -2.48
N GLY A 492 -11.88 -19.51 -2.70
CA GLY A 492 -11.43 -20.46 -3.69
C GLY A 492 -12.56 -20.91 -4.60
N LEU A 493 -12.20 -21.58 -5.67
CA LEU A 493 -13.16 -22.21 -6.60
C LEU A 493 -12.66 -23.60 -6.95
N ILE A 494 -13.58 -24.55 -6.92
CA ILE A 494 -13.37 -25.89 -7.44
C ILE A 494 -14.38 -26.13 -8.56
N SER A 495 -13.90 -26.64 -9.67
CA SER A 495 -14.74 -26.98 -10.82
C SER A 495 -14.42 -28.37 -11.35
N ASP A 496 -15.38 -29.03 -11.94
CA ASP A 496 -15.20 -30.27 -12.70
C ASP A 496 -16.31 -30.41 -13.75
N THR A 497 -16.00 -31.09 -14.83
CA THR A 497 -16.97 -31.40 -15.88
C THR A 497 -17.45 -32.83 -15.70
N VAL A 498 -18.72 -32.99 -15.30
CA VAL A 498 -19.38 -34.26 -15.08
C VAL A 498 -20.50 -34.42 -16.12
N ASN A 499 -20.44 -35.46 -16.93
CA ASN A 499 -21.44 -35.72 -17.98
C ASN A 499 -21.64 -34.56 -18.97
N GLY A 500 -20.57 -33.83 -19.28
CA GLY A 500 -20.62 -32.69 -20.21
C GLY A 500 -21.14 -31.38 -19.60
N GLU A 501 -21.46 -31.35 -18.31
CA GLU A 501 -21.85 -30.17 -17.56
C GLU A 501 -20.73 -29.81 -16.57
N THR A 502 -20.27 -28.55 -16.62
CA THR A 502 -19.27 -28.04 -15.67
C THR A 502 -19.96 -27.54 -14.41
N ARG A 503 -19.56 -28.09 -13.27
CA ARG A 503 -20.00 -27.70 -11.94
C ARG A 503 -18.94 -26.84 -11.28
N TYR A 504 -19.39 -25.85 -10.51
CA TYR A 504 -18.55 -24.93 -9.79
C TYR A 504 -18.95 -24.90 -8.31
N ALA A 505 -17.97 -24.86 -7.41
CA ALA A 505 -18.17 -24.64 -5.99
C ALA A 505 -17.22 -23.53 -5.51
N ALA A 506 -17.79 -22.42 -5.06
CA ALA A 506 -17.04 -21.37 -4.42
C ALA A 506 -16.84 -21.68 -2.93
N LEU A 507 -15.61 -21.54 -2.45
CA LEU A 507 -15.22 -21.82 -1.06
C LEU A 507 -14.88 -20.54 -0.34
N THR A 508 -15.47 -20.34 0.82
CA THR A 508 -15.17 -19.20 1.70
C THR A 508 -14.06 -19.59 2.68
N ASP A 509 -13.11 -18.69 2.92
CA ASP A 509 -12.03 -18.89 3.89
C ASP A 509 -11.23 -20.17 3.63
N ILE A 510 -10.47 -20.14 2.53
CA ILE A 510 -9.71 -21.30 2.07
C ILE A 510 -8.50 -21.61 2.95
N LEU A 511 -8.24 -22.89 3.10
CA LEU A 511 -7.01 -23.44 3.65
C LEU A 511 -5.89 -23.43 2.60
N GLY A 512 -4.64 -23.55 3.05
CA GLY A 512 -3.50 -23.69 2.15
C GLY A 512 -3.62 -24.88 1.19
N ALA A 513 -4.17 -26.01 1.65
CA ALA A 513 -4.43 -27.16 0.80
C ALA A 513 -5.52 -26.87 -0.27
N GLU A 514 -6.53 -26.10 0.08
CA GLU A 514 -7.60 -25.74 -0.86
C GLU A 514 -7.14 -24.72 -1.91
N ASP A 515 -6.21 -23.83 -1.57
CA ASP A 515 -5.51 -22.97 -2.53
C ASP A 515 -4.69 -23.83 -3.52
N ALA A 516 -3.91 -24.78 -3.02
CA ALA A 516 -3.11 -25.68 -3.85
C ALA A 516 -3.94 -26.58 -4.77
N PHE A 517 -5.08 -27.07 -4.30
CA PHE A 517 -5.96 -27.99 -5.02
C PHE A 517 -7.06 -27.32 -5.83
N GLY A 518 -7.33 -26.04 -5.61
CA GLY A 518 -8.35 -25.29 -6.28
C GLY A 518 -7.96 -24.76 -7.66
N ASP A 519 -8.95 -24.23 -8.36
CA ASP A 519 -8.84 -23.69 -9.73
C ASP A 519 -8.72 -22.17 -9.76
N MET A 520 -9.17 -21.50 -8.71
CA MET A 520 -9.10 -20.06 -8.55
C MET A 520 -8.84 -19.73 -7.08
N ASP A 521 -8.01 -18.73 -6.86
CA ASP A 521 -7.80 -18.07 -5.58
C ASP A 521 -8.10 -16.59 -5.75
N PHE A 522 -8.97 -16.04 -4.92
CA PHE A 522 -9.16 -14.61 -4.92
C PHE A 522 -9.38 -14.07 -3.51
N LYS A 523 -8.84 -12.88 -3.30
CA LYS A 523 -8.82 -12.16 -2.05
C LYS A 523 -9.61 -10.89 -2.24
N VAL A 524 -10.54 -10.64 -1.34
CA VAL A 524 -11.40 -9.45 -1.38
C VAL A 524 -11.33 -8.78 -0.03
N ALA A 525 -10.96 -7.50 -0.01
CA ALA A 525 -11.01 -6.65 1.16
C ALA A 525 -11.97 -5.48 0.91
N GLY A 526 -12.59 -4.99 1.96
CA GLY A 526 -13.49 -3.85 1.86
C GLY A 526 -14.12 -3.44 3.18
N THR A 527 -14.85 -2.34 3.10
CA THR A 527 -15.74 -1.84 4.15
C THR A 527 -17.08 -2.59 4.09
N ARG A 528 -18.06 -2.17 4.90
CA ARG A 528 -19.44 -2.68 4.76
C ARG A 528 -20.09 -2.30 3.44
N GLU A 529 -19.66 -1.19 2.82
CA GLU A 529 -20.34 -0.60 1.68
C GLU A 529 -19.68 -0.87 0.34
N PHE A 530 -18.34 -0.95 0.31
CA PHE A 530 -17.60 -1.10 -0.94
C PHE A 530 -16.29 -1.87 -0.77
N VAL A 531 -15.80 -2.35 -1.91
CA VAL A 531 -14.52 -3.07 -2.04
C VAL A 531 -13.37 -2.08 -2.03
N THR A 532 -12.31 -2.38 -1.29
CA THR A 532 -11.09 -1.57 -1.25
C THR A 532 -9.88 -2.22 -1.94
N ALA A 533 -9.81 -3.55 -1.99
CA ALA A 533 -8.76 -4.27 -2.69
C ALA A 533 -9.20 -5.65 -3.13
N ILE A 534 -8.71 -6.08 -4.29
CA ILE A 534 -8.91 -7.44 -4.83
C ILE A 534 -7.59 -7.96 -5.39
N GLN A 535 -7.36 -9.26 -5.19
CA GLN A 535 -6.36 -10.02 -5.93
C GLN A 535 -6.98 -11.34 -6.36
N LEU A 536 -6.95 -11.65 -7.65
CA LEU A 536 -7.50 -12.87 -8.22
C LEU A 536 -6.50 -13.53 -9.14
N ASP A 537 -6.34 -14.83 -8.98
CA ASP A 537 -5.61 -15.72 -9.88
C ASP A 537 -6.48 -16.91 -10.25
N THR A 538 -6.55 -17.27 -11.53
CA THR A 538 -7.29 -18.43 -11.99
C THR A 538 -6.42 -19.32 -12.88
N LYS A 539 -6.66 -20.63 -12.77
CA LYS A 539 -6.05 -21.67 -13.62
C LYS A 539 -7.02 -22.12 -14.72
N LEU A 540 -8.23 -21.56 -14.76
CA LEU A 540 -9.27 -21.90 -15.74
C LEU A 540 -9.18 -21.01 -16.99
N ASP A 541 -9.59 -21.59 -18.12
CA ASP A 541 -9.73 -20.90 -19.39
C ASP A 541 -11.12 -20.21 -19.52
N GLY A 542 -11.45 -19.41 -18.52
CA GLY A 542 -12.69 -18.67 -18.40
C GLY A 542 -13.55 -19.13 -17.23
N ILE A 543 -14.22 -18.16 -16.62
CA ILE A 543 -15.20 -18.37 -15.56
C ILE A 543 -16.49 -17.70 -16.02
N PRO A 544 -17.64 -18.38 -15.97
CA PRO A 544 -18.93 -17.74 -16.27
C PRO A 544 -19.16 -16.54 -15.36
N ALA A 545 -19.65 -15.44 -15.92
CA ALA A 545 -19.90 -14.21 -15.16
C ALA A 545 -20.80 -14.42 -13.94
N SER A 546 -21.78 -15.33 -14.05
CA SER A 546 -22.66 -15.68 -12.93
C SER A 546 -21.94 -16.39 -11.78
N VAL A 547 -20.95 -17.23 -12.09
CA VAL A 547 -20.14 -17.93 -11.10
C VAL A 547 -19.24 -16.92 -10.36
N LEU A 548 -18.60 -16.02 -11.08
CA LEU A 548 -17.78 -14.97 -10.49
C LEU A 548 -18.60 -14.02 -9.62
N ALA A 549 -19.76 -13.58 -10.10
CA ALA A 549 -20.68 -12.74 -9.34
C ALA A 549 -21.16 -13.43 -8.06
N GLY A 550 -21.50 -14.72 -8.13
CA GLY A 550 -21.87 -15.53 -6.96
C GLY A 550 -20.74 -15.64 -5.94
N ALA A 551 -19.52 -15.84 -6.40
CA ALA A 551 -18.34 -15.92 -5.54
C ALA A 551 -18.02 -14.56 -4.87
N LEU A 552 -18.14 -13.46 -5.57
CA LEU A 552 -17.99 -12.12 -5.02
C LEU A 552 -19.06 -11.81 -3.95
N THR A 553 -20.32 -12.21 -4.18
CA THR A 553 -21.40 -12.08 -3.19
C THR A 553 -21.11 -12.90 -1.94
N GLN A 554 -20.65 -14.14 -2.10
CA GLN A 554 -20.26 -15.00 -0.98
C GLN A 554 -19.09 -14.42 -0.19
N ALA A 555 -18.11 -13.80 -0.87
CA ALA A 555 -17.01 -13.07 -0.23
C ALA A 555 -17.50 -11.86 0.57
N ARG A 556 -18.48 -11.12 0.06
CA ARG A 556 -19.11 -10.02 0.77
C ARG A 556 -19.75 -10.47 2.08
N ASP A 557 -20.52 -11.54 2.05
CA ASP A 557 -21.19 -12.06 3.25
C ASP A 557 -20.17 -12.45 4.33
N ALA A 558 -19.06 -13.07 3.94
CA ALA A 558 -17.95 -13.40 4.82
C ALA A 558 -17.30 -12.14 5.41
N ARG A 559 -17.05 -11.13 4.58
CA ARG A 559 -16.48 -9.86 5.01
C ARG A 559 -17.34 -9.16 6.05
N LEU A 560 -18.66 -9.14 5.86
CA LEU A 560 -19.61 -8.56 6.82
C LEU A 560 -19.56 -9.30 8.15
N THR A 561 -19.50 -10.61 8.15
CA THR A 561 -19.36 -11.42 9.38
C THR A 561 -18.06 -11.10 10.11
N ILE A 562 -16.95 -10.97 9.40
CA ILE A 562 -15.64 -10.63 10.01
C ILE A 562 -15.67 -9.20 10.58
N LEU A 563 -16.31 -8.24 9.89
CA LEU A 563 -16.46 -6.88 10.38
C LEU A 563 -17.26 -6.83 11.69
N ASP A 564 -18.25 -7.71 11.87
CA ASP A 564 -18.97 -7.81 13.14
C ASP A 564 -18.05 -8.25 14.28
N VAL A 565 -17.18 -9.23 14.04
CA VAL A 565 -16.19 -9.68 15.05
C VAL A 565 -15.18 -8.57 15.37
N ILE A 566 -14.71 -7.82 14.34
CA ILE A 566 -13.84 -6.67 14.55
C ILE A 566 -14.53 -5.61 15.42
N ASN A 567 -15.78 -5.28 15.12
CA ASN A 567 -16.55 -4.31 15.89
C ASN A 567 -16.82 -4.72 17.34
N GLU A 568 -16.95 -6.02 17.61
CA GLU A 568 -17.07 -6.53 18.99
C GLU A 568 -15.78 -6.31 19.78
N ALA A 569 -14.61 -6.38 19.13
CA ALA A 569 -13.32 -6.17 19.77
C ALA A 569 -13.00 -4.68 19.96
N ILE A 570 -13.28 -3.86 18.94
CA ILE A 570 -13.09 -2.41 18.94
C ILE A 570 -13.99 -1.77 17.90
N ASP A 571 -14.85 -0.86 18.30
CA ASP A 571 -15.85 -0.19 17.44
C ASP A 571 -15.54 1.28 17.18
N VAL A 572 -14.75 1.90 18.03
CA VAL A 572 -14.27 3.28 17.93
C VAL A 572 -12.77 3.33 18.17
N PRO A 573 -12.06 4.35 17.65
CA PRO A 573 -10.65 4.52 17.97
C PRO A 573 -10.44 4.69 19.48
N ASP A 574 -9.46 3.98 20.03
CA ASP A 574 -9.03 4.17 21.41
C ASP A 574 -8.30 5.51 21.58
N GLU A 575 -8.11 5.92 22.84
CA GLU A 575 -7.19 7.01 23.15
C GLU A 575 -5.76 6.63 22.75
N MET A 576 -5.02 7.60 22.19
CA MET A 576 -3.64 7.36 21.83
C MET A 576 -2.81 6.94 23.03
N SER A 577 -1.94 5.95 22.84
CA SER A 577 -0.98 5.50 23.86
C SER A 577 -0.19 6.67 24.42
N PRO A 578 0.07 6.71 25.75
CA PRO A 578 0.95 7.72 26.34
C PRO A 578 2.39 7.65 25.79
N ASN A 579 2.78 6.52 25.20
CA ASN A 579 4.08 6.36 24.55
C ASN A 579 4.12 6.91 23.11
N ALA A 580 2.97 7.24 22.50
CA ALA A 580 2.92 7.83 21.16
C ALA A 580 3.24 9.32 21.22
N PRO A 581 3.99 9.87 20.24
CA PRO A 581 4.26 11.30 20.17
C PRO A 581 2.95 12.09 19.96
N ARG A 582 2.89 13.31 20.47
CA ARG A 582 1.78 14.23 20.26
C ARG A 582 2.13 15.19 19.14
N VAL A 583 1.22 15.39 18.20
CA VAL A 583 1.37 16.31 17.08
C VAL A 583 0.23 17.33 17.12
N ILE A 584 0.58 18.61 17.15
CA ILE A 584 -0.37 19.70 17.01
C ILE A 584 -0.14 20.43 15.69
N THR A 585 -1.19 21.04 15.16
CA THR A 585 -1.16 21.75 13.88
C THR A 585 -1.36 23.24 14.12
N VAL A 586 -0.55 24.07 13.46
CA VAL A 586 -0.66 25.53 13.47
C VAL A 586 -0.68 26.02 12.04
N LYS A 587 -1.51 27.05 11.74
CA LYS A 587 -1.52 27.71 10.44
C LYS A 587 -0.73 29.01 10.51
N VAL A 588 0.24 29.15 9.63
CA VAL A 588 1.09 30.34 9.51
C VAL A 588 0.82 31.00 8.16
N PRO A 589 0.72 32.34 8.07
CA PRO A 589 0.65 33.03 6.78
C PRO A 589 1.82 32.64 5.87
N VAL A 590 1.54 32.37 4.59
CA VAL A 590 2.56 31.90 3.63
C VAL A 590 3.74 32.87 3.50
N ASP A 591 3.51 34.15 3.57
CA ASP A 591 4.54 35.19 3.56
C ASP A 591 5.44 35.21 4.81
N LYS A 592 5.00 34.56 5.89
CA LYS A 592 5.74 34.41 7.15
C LYS A 592 6.55 33.13 7.28
N ILE A 593 6.37 32.18 6.38
CA ILE A 593 7.10 30.89 6.39
C ILE A 593 8.61 31.13 6.42
N GLY A 594 9.09 32.03 5.59
CA GLY A 594 10.52 32.37 5.53
C GLY A 594 11.09 32.96 6.84
N GLU A 595 10.30 33.72 7.59
CA GLU A 595 10.68 34.25 8.89
C GLU A 595 10.74 33.14 9.97
N VAL A 596 9.77 32.21 9.95
CA VAL A 596 9.73 31.07 10.88
C VAL A 596 10.91 30.12 10.65
N ILE A 597 11.24 29.86 9.39
CA ILE A 597 12.40 29.03 9.03
C ILE A 597 13.70 29.74 9.37
N GLY A 598 13.78 31.02 9.08
CA GLY A 598 14.96 31.85 9.26
C GLY A 598 16.09 31.56 8.27
N PRO A 599 17.15 32.38 8.22
CA PRO A 599 18.29 32.19 7.31
C PRO A 599 18.94 30.81 7.52
N LYS A 600 18.99 29.99 6.45
CA LYS A 600 19.52 28.61 6.48
C LYS A 600 18.88 27.70 7.55
N GLY A 601 17.63 27.94 7.90
CA GLY A 601 16.92 27.15 8.91
C GLY A 601 17.28 27.47 10.37
N LYS A 602 18.00 28.57 10.62
CA LYS A 602 18.53 28.89 11.96
C LYS A 602 17.42 29.06 13.00
N MET A 603 16.33 29.75 12.63
CA MET A 603 15.25 30.04 13.57
C MET A 603 14.47 28.79 13.95
N ILE A 604 14.08 27.98 12.97
CA ILE A 604 13.35 26.73 13.23
C ILE A 604 14.19 25.76 14.06
N ASN A 605 15.48 25.63 13.75
CA ASN A 605 16.40 24.78 14.51
C ASN A 605 16.53 25.26 15.97
N GLN A 606 16.62 26.55 16.18
CA GLN A 606 16.66 27.13 17.54
C GLN A 606 15.39 26.80 18.33
N ILE A 607 14.20 26.94 17.72
CA ILE A 607 12.93 26.59 18.37
C ILE A 607 12.92 25.10 18.73
N GLN A 608 13.38 24.22 17.82
CA GLN A 608 13.45 22.78 18.08
C GLN A 608 14.41 22.44 19.22
N GLU A 609 15.57 23.08 19.28
CA GLU A 609 16.54 22.88 20.37
C GLU A 609 16.02 23.38 21.73
N GLU A 610 15.38 24.54 21.77
CA GLU A 610 14.88 25.15 23.01
C GLU A 610 13.67 24.41 23.57
N THR A 611 12.79 23.89 22.72
CA THR A 611 11.53 23.27 23.13
C THR A 611 11.59 21.74 23.17
N GLY A 612 12.54 21.13 22.49
CA GLY A 612 12.61 19.68 22.29
C GLY A 612 11.55 19.13 21.33
N ALA A 613 10.84 20.02 20.61
CA ALA A 613 9.83 19.64 19.63
C ALA A 613 10.42 19.47 18.24
N ASP A 614 9.80 18.62 17.44
CA ASP A 614 10.05 18.47 16.00
C ASP A 614 9.04 19.31 15.22
N ILE A 615 9.53 20.10 14.25
CA ILE A 615 8.68 21.01 13.47
C ILE A 615 8.82 20.70 11.98
N SER A 616 7.69 20.53 11.31
CA SER A 616 7.58 20.41 9.85
C SER A 616 6.67 21.47 9.29
N ILE A 617 7.08 22.15 8.22
CA ILE A 617 6.33 23.25 7.59
C ILE A 617 6.04 22.87 6.15
N GLU A 618 4.76 22.97 5.76
CA GLU A 618 4.29 22.78 4.39
C GLU A 618 4.26 24.11 3.64
N ASP A 619 4.32 24.07 2.32
CA ASP A 619 4.34 25.26 1.47
C ASP A 619 3.08 26.15 1.57
N ASP A 620 1.96 25.56 2.02
CA ASP A 620 0.69 26.26 2.25
C ASP A 620 0.60 26.97 3.60
N GLY A 621 1.67 26.91 4.41
CA GLY A 621 1.74 27.51 5.74
C GLY A 621 1.23 26.62 6.87
N THR A 622 0.90 25.36 6.61
CA THR A 622 0.58 24.41 7.67
C THR A 622 1.85 23.97 8.39
N VAL A 623 1.88 24.09 9.71
CA VAL A 623 3.00 23.71 10.57
C VAL A 623 2.57 22.57 11.48
N TYR A 624 3.28 21.45 11.41
CA TYR A 624 3.11 20.31 12.29
C TYR A 624 4.19 20.32 13.36
N ILE A 625 3.77 20.31 14.61
CA ILE A 625 4.65 20.33 15.78
C ILE A 625 4.46 19.03 16.54
N GLY A 626 5.49 18.21 16.62
CA GLY A 626 5.47 16.96 17.37
C GLY A 626 6.42 17.01 18.54
N ALA A 627 5.97 16.50 19.67
CA ALA A 627 6.77 16.40 20.88
C ALA A 627 6.40 15.16 21.69
N THR A 628 7.30 14.74 22.55
CA THR A 628 7.08 13.62 23.48
C THR A 628 6.07 13.98 24.59
N ASP A 629 5.83 15.29 24.81
CA ASP A 629 4.89 15.78 25.81
C ASP A 629 4.15 17.06 25.33
N GLY A 630 3.00 17.34 25.94
CA GLY A 630 2.18 18.49 25.60
C GLY A 630 2.86 19.84 25.85
N PRO A 631 3.52 20.09 27.00
CA PRO A 631 4.21 21.33 27.28
C PRO A 631 5.26 21.71 26.24
N SER A 632 6.07 20.77 25.77
CA SER A 632 7.05 21.01 24.72
C SER A 632 6.41 21.40 23.38
N ALA A 633 5.32 20.77 23.00
CA ALA A 633 4.56 21.10 21.81
C ALA A 633 3.95 22.51 21.90
N GLU A 634 3.37 22.86 23.02
CA GLU A 634 2.78 24.18 23.27
C GLU A 634 3.83 25.29 23.31
N ALA A 635 5.01 25.04 23.88
CA ALA A 635 6.13 25.98 23.87
C ALA A 635 6.59 26.29 22.41
N ALA A 636 6.69 25.26 21.58
CA ALA A 636 7.02 25.43 20.17
C ALA A 636 5.92 26.19 19.40
N ARG A 637 4.64 25.90 19.67
CA ARG A 637 3.51 26.63 19.10
C ARG A 637 3.56 28.11 19.45
N ALA A 638 3.81 28.44 20.72
CA ALA A 638 3.92 29.81 21.20
C ALA A 638 5.09 30.55 20.52
N ALA A 639 6.25 29.91 20.38
CA ALA A 639 7.40 30.47 19.70
C ALA A 639 7.13 30.76 18.22
N ILE A 640 6.47 29.83 17.49
CA ILE A 640 6.09 30.01 16.09
C ILE A 640 5.06 31.14 15.94
N ASN A 641 4.03 31.18 16.79
CA ASN A 641 3.02 32.22 16.75
C ASN A 641 3.58 33.60 17.05
N ALA A 642 4.57 33.71 17.92
CA ALA A 642 5.24 34.97 18.21
C ALA A 642 5.95 35.56 16.97
N ILE A 643 6.41 34.74 16.07
CA ILE A 643 7.05 35.14 14.81
C ILE A 643 6.00 35.38 13.72
N ALA A 644 5.07 34.45 13.55
CA ALA A 644 4.10 34.46 12.46
C ALA A 644 2.97 35.47 12.67
N ASN A 645 2.52 35.62 13.91
CA ASN A 645 1.43 36.52 14.31
C ASN A 645 1.91 37.36 15.49
N PRO A 646 2.89 38.28 15.25
CA PRO A 646 3.42 39.11 16.33
C PRO A 646 2.28 39.93 16.92
N HIS A 647 2.15 39.85 18.22
CA HIS A 647 1.21 40.70 18.95
C HIS A 647 1.49 42.20 18.63
N VAL A 648 0.48 42.89 18.17
CA VAL A 648 0.56 44.33 17.93
C VAL A 648 0.27 45.00 19.27
N PRO A 649 1.26 45.64 19.90
CA PRO A 649 1.04 46.26 21.19
C PRO A 649 -0.01 47.38 21.09
N GLU A 650 -0.88 47.48 22.09
CA GLU A 650 -1.92 48.52 22.19
C GLU A 650 -1.61 49.51 23.26
N VAL A 651 -2.13 50.74 23.09
CA VAL A 651 -1.99 51.80 24.12
C VAL A 651 -2.68 51.39 25.40
N GLY A 652 -1.98 51.47 26.52
CA GLY A 652 -2.45 51.03 27.84
C GLY A 652 -2.03 49.63 28.22
N GLU A 653 -1.40 48.87 27.31
CA GLU A 653 -0.90 47.53 27.59
C GLU A 653 0.40 47.55 28.39
N ARG A 654 0.52 46.65 29.39
CA ARG A 654 1.66 46.58 30.31
C ARG A 654 2.61 45.48 29.97
N PHE A 655 3.90 45.75 30.03
CA PHE A 655 4.98 44.82 29.74
C PHE A 655 6.07 44.88 30.83
N VAL A 656 6.71 43.74 31.07
CA VAL A 656 7.99 43.68 31.76
C VAL A 656 9.09 43.67 30.68
N GLY A 657 9.55 44.84 30.31
CA GLY A 657 10.57 44.99 29.27
C GLY A 657 11.99 45.00 29.84
N THR A 658 12.97 44.81 28.96
CA THR A 658 14.42 44.82 29.28
C THR A 658 15.05 46.07 28.70
N VAL A 659 15.81 46.82 29.51
CA VAL A 659 16.58 47.98 29.04
C VAL A 659 17.67 47.52 28.08
N VAL A 660 17.60 47.94 26.80
CA VAL A 660 18.57 47.57 25.76
C VAL A 660 19.58 48.68 25.47
N LYS A 661 19.21 49.93 25.78
CA LYS A 661 20.06 51.12 25.58
C LYS A 661 19.62 52.26 26.45
N THR A 662 20.56 52.99 27.04
CA THR A 662 20.35 54.27 27.75
C THR A 662 20.88 55.43 26.93
N THR A 663 20.21 56.58 27.06
CA THR A 663 20.59 57.85 26.43
C THR A 663 20.33 59.01 27.39
N SER A 664 20.83 60.20 27.06
CA SER A 664 20.62 61.42 27.91
C SER A 664 19.15 61.86 28.08
N PHE A 665 18.24 61.34 27.18
CA PHE A 665 16.82 61.70 27.19
C PHE A 665 15.88 60.52 27.58
N GLY A 666 16.40 59.37 27.78
CA GLY A 666 15.58 58.20 28.15
C GLY A 666 16.26 56.84 27.94
N ALA A 667 15.51 55.77 28.20
CA ALA A 667 15.95 54.39 28.00
C ALA A 667 15.09 53.72 26.91
N PHE A 668 15.74 52.95 26.05
CA PHE A 668 15.05 52.08 25.13
C PHE A 668 14.84 50.71 25.81
N ILE A 669 13.59 50.30 25.81
CA ILE A 669 13.16 49.08 26.49
C ILE A 669 12.60 48.13 25.44
N SER A 670 13.15 46.94 25.37
CA SER A 670 12.66 45.85 24.51
C SER A 670 11.47 45.17 25.18
N LEU A 671 10.31 45.20 24.53
CA LEU A 671 9.05 44.66 25.01
C LEU A 671 8.84 43.22 24.48
N SER A 672 9.21 43.00 23.24
CA SER A 672 9.21 41.70 22.55
C SER A 672 10.24 41.73 21.42
N PRO A 673 10.61 40.59 20.82
CA PRO A 673 11.60 40.58 19.74
C PRO A 673 11.27 41.54 18.61
N GLY A 674 12.17 42.51 18.40
CA GLY A 674 12.03 43.58 17.39
C GLY A 674 11.06 44.72 17.71
N LYS A 675 10.57 44.80 18.94
CA LYS A 675 9.68 45.87 19.41
C LYS A 675 10.28 46.58 20.61
N ASP A 676 10.94 47.72 20.37
CA ASP A 676 11.53 48.54 21.38
C ASP A 676 10.69 49.81 21.56
N GLY A 677 10.48 50.21 22.80
CA GLY A 677 9.82 51.46 23.16
C GLY A 677 10.75 52.41 23.90
N LEU A 678 10.49 53.70 23.79
CA LEU A 678 11.25 54.75 24.51
C LEU A 678 10.55 55.09 25.83
N LEU A 679 11.23 54.82 26.94
CA LEU A 679 10.88 55.37 28.24
C LEU A 679 11.64 56.68 28.46
N HIS A 680 10.93 57.81 28.26
CA HIS A 680 11.53 59.15 28.38
C HIS A 680 11.96 59.42 29.82
N ILE A 681 13.01 60.25 30.00
CA ILE A 681 13.57 60.61 31.33
C ILE A 681 12.53 61.17 32.26
N SER A 682 11.53 61.91 31.74
CA SER A 682 10.40 62.39 32.54
C SER A 682 9.54 61.28 33.17
N GLN A 683 9.47 60.15 32.57
CA GLN A 683 8.77 58.94 33.07
C GLN A 683 9.64 58.16 34.05
N ILE A 684 10.97 58.12 33.82
CA ILE A 684 11.95 57.45 34.70
C ILE A 684 11.93 58.09 36.10
N ARG A 685 11.61 59.36 36.22
CA ARG A 685 11.43 60.06 37.55
C ARG A 685 10.40 59.28 38.41
N LYS A 686 9.38 58.68 37.87
CA LYS A 686 8.37 58.00 38.64
C LYS A 686 8.98 56.82 39.40
N LEU A 687 9.98 56.13 38.84
CA LEU A 687 10.67 55.01 39.46
C LEU A 687 11.49 55.39 40.70
N VAL A 688 11.81 56.69 40.87
CA VAL A 688 12.59 57.21 42.01
C VAL A 688 11.77 58.18 42.88
N GLY A 689 10.45 58.00 42.95
CA GLY A 689 9.56 58.79 43.78
C GLY A 689 9.47 60.24 43.40
N GLY A 690 9.58 60.57 42.08
CA GLY A 690 9.42 61.94 41.54
C GLY A 690 10.67 62.85 41.66
N LYS A 691 11.78 62.36 42.15
CA LYS A 691 13.05 63.08 42.22
C LYS A 691 13.59 63.42 40.83
N ARG A 692 14.28 64.54 40.70
CA ARG A 692 14.89 64.91 39.41
C ARG A 692 16.02 64.00 39.08
N VAL A 693 15.95 63.38 37.92
CA VAL A 693 16.98 62.47 37.35
C VAL A 693 17.84 63.27 36.41
N GLU A 694 19.15 63.37 36.65
CA GLU A 694 20.09 64.13 35.82
C GLU A 694 20.70 63.22 34.75
N ASN A 695 20.97 61.90 35.08
CA ASN A 695 21.44 60.91 34.13
C ASN A 695 20.55 59.68 34.23
N VAL A 696 20.20 59.14 33.10
CA VAL A 696 19.38 57.90 33.01
C VAL A 696 20.12 56.69 33.62
N ASP A 697 21.43 56.63 33.45
CA ASP A 697 22.29 55.54 33.97
C ASP A 697 22.38 55.48 35.49
N ASP A 698 21.98 56.56 36.20
CA ASP A 698 21.89 56.58 37.67
C ASP A 698 20.68 55.78 38.18
N VAL A 699 19.70 55.48 37.31
CA VAL A 699 18.43 54.87 37.69
C VAL A 699 18.22 53.51 36.96
N LEU A 700 18.62 53.44 35.67
CA LEU A 700 18.42 52.27 34.83
C LEU A 700 19.74 51.81 34.19
N SER A 701 19.97 50.53 34.29
CA SER A 701 21.14 49.88 33.63
C SER A 701 20.72 48.97 32.47
N VAL A 702 21.55 48.85 31.44
CA VAL A 702 21.33 47.92 30.33
C VAL A 702 21.23 46.49 30.89
N GLY A 703 20.21 45.75 30.46
CA GLY A 703 19.87 44.40 30.96
C GLY A 703 18.90 44.36 32.12
N GLN A 704 18.57 45.53 32.75
CA GLN A 704 17.61 45.61 33.83
C GLN A 704 16.18 45.42 33.31
N LYS A 705 15.35 44.71 34.07
CA LYS A 705 13.91 44.56 33.78
C LYS A 705 13.14 45.71 34.42
N VAL A 706 12.23 46.29 33.66
CA VAL A 706 11.38 47.41 34.11
C VAL A 706 9.94 47.15 33.67
N GLN A 707 9.00 47.43 34.58
CA GLN A 707 7.57 47.42 34.25
C GLN A 707 7.20 48.73 33.55
N VAL A 708 6.60 48.60 32.37
CA VAL A 708 6.20 49.75 31.55
C VAL A 708 4.83 49.53 30.95
N GLU A 709 4.13 50.62 30.68
CA GLU A 709 2.85 50.64 29.96
C GLU A 709 3.03 51.45 28.66
N ILE A 710 2.37 51.02 27.59
CA ILE A 710 2.40 51.76 26.34
C ILE A 710 1.53 53.01 26.48
N GLY A 711 2.17 54.17 26.50
CA GLY A 711 1.47 55.45 26.65
C GLY A 711 0.95 55.99 25.31
N GLU A 712 1.69 55.82 24.24
CA GLU A 712 1.35 56.33 22.91
C GLU A 712 2.08 55.56 21.83
N ILE A 713 1.40 55.35 20.69
CA ILE A 713 1.97 54.78 19.47
C ILE A 713 1.91 55.86 18.38
N ASP A 714 3.07 56.30 17.89
CA ASP A 714 3.11 57.31 16.85
C ASP A 714 2.67 56.76 15.46
N PRO A 715 2.33 57.61 14.49
CA PRO A 715 1.93 57.15 13.14
C PRO A 715 2.99 56.32 12.39
N ARG A 716 4.23 56.28 12.88
CA ARG A 716 5.34 55.49 12.35
C ARG A 716 5.57 54.22 13.13
N GLY A 717 4.67 53.90 14.10
CA GLY A 717 4.75 52.66 14.91
C GLY A 717 5.78 52.69 16.04
N LYS A 718 6.32 53.88 16.41
CA LYS A 718 7.22 54.01 17.56
C LYS A 718 6.42 54.07 18.86
N LEU A 719 6.87 53.29 19.85
CA LEU A 719 6.23 53.13 21.13
C LEU A 719 6.81 54.12 22.16
N SER A 720 5.96 54.96 22.75
CA SER A 720 6.29 55.78 23.92
C SER A 720 5.79 55.06 25.17
N LEU A 721 6.69 54.89 26.12
CA LEU A 721 6.42 54.11 27.33
C LEU A 721 6.21 55.00 28.55
N VAL A 722 5.38 54.54 29.46
CA VAL A 722 5.14 55.10 30.79
C VAL A 722 5.66 54.12 31.83
N ALA A 723 6.40 54.59 32.81
CA ALA A 723 6.83 53.72 33.91
C ALA A 723 5.65 53.33 34.79
N VAL A 724 5.53 52.06 35.14
CA VAL A 724 4.55 51.52 36.09
C VAL A 724 5.23 51.38 37.46
N THR A 725 4.61 51.94 38.51
CA THR A 725 5.10 51.86 39.90
C THR A 725 4.22 50.94 40.72
N ASP A 726 4.73 50.46 41.88
CA ASP A 726 3.96 49.64 42.82
C ASP A 726 2.63 50.27 43.26
N GLU A 727 2.55 51.63 43.26
CA GLU A 727 1.30 52.33 43.54
C GLU A 727 0.29 52.23 42.38
N ASP A 728 0.77 52.07 41.17
CA ASP A 728 -0.07 51.88 39.97
C ASP A 728 -0.57 50.40 39.87
N GLU A 729 0.16 49.44 40.43
CA GLU A 729 -0.29 48.06 40.58
C GLU A 729 -1.43 47.95 41.61
N ALA A 730 -1.26 48.56 42.77
CA ALA A 730 -2.27 48.57 43.85
C ALA A 730 -3.60 49.21 43.42
N LYS A 731 -3.58 50.18 42.50
CA LYS A 731 -4.78 50.81 41.92
C LYS A 731 -5.46 49.93 40.86
N SER A 732 -4.72 49.09 40.16
CA SER A 732 -5.27 48.17 39.13
C SER A 732 -5.94 46.96 39.76
N GLU A 733 -5.45 46.48 40.89
CA GLU A 733 -6.08 45.37 41.65
C GLU A 733 -7.35 45.81 42.43
N ALA A 734 -7.52 47.12 42.64
CA ALA A 734 -8.67 47.68 43.34
C ALA A 734 -9.87 48.07 42.45
N ALA A 735 -9.79 47.85 41.14
CA ALA A 735 -10.91 48.05 40.22
C ALA A 735 -11.78 46.81 40.14
N PRO A 736 -13.11 46.86 40.44
CA PRO A 736 -13.96 45.70 40.42
C PRO A 736 -14.17 45.20 38.98
N ALA A 737 -14.03 43.89 38.78
CA ALA A 737 -14.44 43.21 37.58
C ALA A 737 -15.91 43.48 37.27
N ALA A 738 -16.19 44.27 36.24
CA ALA A 738 -17.54 44.47 35.74
C ALA A 738 -18.01 43.18 35.02
N SER A 739 -19.03 42.63 35.64
CA SER A 739 -19.84 41.50 35.22
C SER A 739 -20.19 41.47 33.74
N GLU A 740 -19.88 40.37 33.06
CA GLU A 740 -20.74 39.86 31.99
C GLU A 740 -21.72 38.83 32.59
N VAL A 741 -22.94 39.33 32.76
CA VAL A 741 -24.11 38.49 33.03
C VAL A 741 -24.81 38.24 31.72
N ALA A 742 -24.96 36.98 31.46
CA ALA A 742 -25.90 36.30 30.57
C ALA A 742 -27.08 37.08 30.00
N GLU A 743 -27.33 36.83 28.73
CA GLU A 743 -28.63 36.68 28.10
C GLU A 743 -28.38 35.90 26.79
N GLY A 744 -29.11 34.92 26.40
CA GLY A 744 -30.37 34.36 26.73
C GLY A 744 -30.63 33.21 25.82
N ALA A 745 -31.31 32.26 26.35
CA ALA A 745 -31.89 31.13 25.61
C ALA A 745 -32.97 31.58 24.63
N GLU A 746 -33.23 30.74 23.65
CA GLU A 746 -34.40 30.61 22.74
C GLU A 746 -34.12 30.97 21.27
N ALA A 747 -33.95 29.99 20.44
CA ALA A 747 -34.78 29.46 19.35
C ALA A 747 -34.02 28.42 18.53
#